data_7be30be23a48444db1d03974a05b6eaf
#
_entry.id   7be30be23a48444db1d03974a05b6eaf
#
_cell.length_a   1.000
_cell.length_b   1.000
_cell.length_c   1.000
_cell.angle_alpha   90.00
_cell.angle_beta   90.00
_cell.angle_gamma   90.00
#
_symmetry.space_group_name_H-M   'P 1'
#
loop_
_entity.id
_entity.type
_entity.pdbx_description
1 polymer ?
#
loop_
_entity_poly.entity_id
_entity_poly.type
_entity_poly.pdbx_seq_one_letter_code
_entity_poly.pdbx_strand_id
1 'polypeptide(L)'
;MEDKKLYNAVRKIITLADGRQIEIETGKLAKQADGSVVVKMGDTMLLGTVVAAKDAKPDTDFMPLQVEYKEKYAACGRYPGGFMKREGKANDSEVLVARLIDRALRPLFPADYHAEVYVTVNLISADKDIQPDALAGLAASAALAVSDIPFGGPISEVRVARIDGNYVINPNYSEMGKVDLDIMVGGTIDNILMVEGEMKEVSEEVMLGAIKFAHEEIKKHCAVQIELAKELGKDVKRTYCHEVNDEQLRQTIISELYDKAYAIATSGTMKHEREEKFNALEAEFAARYSEEELAEKAPLIHKYFHDDVQKKAMRNMILDEGKRLDGRKTDEIRPIWCEVGYLPAAHGSAIFTRGETQSLTSVTLGTKLDEKVKDEVLVQGTEQFVLHYNFPPFSTGEAKAARGLSRREIGHGHLAWRALKPMVPLGEENPYAVRIVSDILESNGSSSMATVCAGTLALMDAGVKLKKPVSGIAMGLISDSQSGKWAVLSDILGDEDHLGDMDFKVTGTKDGITATQMDIKVDGLSYEVLAAALEQARKGRLHILDKITECIAEPREDYKPFVPRIVQITIPQDMIGAVIGPGGKVIQDIQKTTGTTITITEVDNKGIVDIFGQDKTALDGALNRIKAIVAIPEIGETYHGKIRSIVTFGAFVEIMPGKDALLHISEIDYKRFETMEETGLKEGDEIDVKLIGMDPKTNKLKLSRKVLLPKPEGYVERERRPRGDRPERGERHERHGRPERKEE
;
A
#
# COMPACT_ATOMS: atom_id res chain seq x y z
N MET A 1 22.86 37.94 31.28
CA MET A 1 23.14 37.50 29.87
C MET A 1 24.26 36.46 29.83
N GLU A 2 24.21 35.44 30.72
CA GLU A 2 25.22 34.38 30.79
C GLU A 2 24.62 32.93 30.69
N ASP A 3 23.34 32.84 30.29
CA ASP A 3 22.66 31.52 30.19
C ASP A 3 22.87 30.79 28.84
N LYS A 4 23.92 31.11 28.11
CA LYS A 4 24.03 30.68 26.70
C LYS A 4 24.85 29.43 26.41
N LYS A 5 25.25 28.60 27.39
CA LYS A 5 25.99 27.36 27.10
C LYS A 5 25.62 26.15 27.96
N LEU A 6 24.33 25.89 28.15
CA LEU A 6 23.89 24.61 28.71
C LEU A 6 24.07 23.42 27.74
N TYR A 7 24.24 23.69 26.42
CA TYR A 7 24.45 22.69 25.39
C TYR A 7 25.30 23.21 24.24
N ASN A 8 26.24 22.41 23.77
CA ASN A 8 27.03 22.65 22.57
C ASN A 8 26.28 22.04 21.38
N ALA A 9 25.29 22.72 20.82
CA ALA A 9 24.62 22.27 19.61
C ALA A 9 25.53 22.52 18.40
N VAL A 10 25.83 21.46 17.65
CA VAL A 10 26.51 21.54 16.34
C VAL A 10 25.47 21.28 15.26
N ARG A 11 25.55 22.06 14.18
CA ARG A 11 24.59 21.98 13.06
C ARG A 11 25.31 21.90 11.73
N LYS A 12 24.76 21.07 10.85
CA LYS A 12 25.16 20.97 9.44
C LYS A 12 23.91 21.11 8.56
N ILE A 13 24.10 21.66 7.38
CA ILE A 13 23.04 21.89 6.41
C ILE A 13 23.39 21.18 5.10
N ILE A 14 22.45 20.40 4.58
CA ILE A 14 22.48 19.83 3.24
C ILE A 14 21.51 20.65 2.39
N THR A 15 21.98 21.13 1.24
CA THR A 15 21.11 21.86 0.29
C THR A 15 20.81 20.97 -0.90
N LEU A 16 19.55 20.66 -1.12
CA LEU A 16 19.06 19.92 -2.26
C LEU A 16 19.18 20.73 -3.56
N ALA A 17 19.11 20.08 -4.70
CA ALA A 17 19.26 20.72 -6.00
C ALA A 17 18.19 21.81 -6.28
N ASP A 18 17.01 21.69 -5.67
CA ASP A 18 15.91 22.66 -5.77
C ASP A 18 15.97 23.80 -4.73
N GLY A 19 17.02 23.82 -3.90
CA GLY A 19 17.24 24.85 -2.87
C GLY A 19 16.59 24.54 -1.50
N ARG A 20 15.81 23.47 -1.36
CA ARG A 20 15.32 23.03 -0.04
C ARG A 20 16.50 22.57 0.82
N GLN A 21 16.37 22.70 2.14
CA GLN A 21 17.44 22.42 3.08
C GLN A 21 17.05 21.35 4.08
N ILE A 22 18.00 20.47 4.37
CA ILE A 22 17.94 19.49 5.46
C ILE A 22 18.99 19.91 6.49
N GLU A 23 18.56 20.15 7.74
CA GLU A 23 19.44 20.47 8.86
C GLU A 23 19.66 19.23 9.72
N ILE A 24 20.90 18.97 10.12
CA ILE A 24 21.29 17.95 11.10
C ILE A 24 21.83 18.68 12.33
N GLU A 25 21.15 18.55 13.48
CA GLU A 25 21.57 19.13 14.76
C GLU A 25 21.91 18.00 15.75
N THR A 26 23.02 18.14 16.48
CA THR A 26 23.41 17.21 17.56
C THR A 26 23.88 17.97 18.80
N GLY A 27 24.03 17.26 19.94
CA GLY A 27 24.57 17.80 21.21
C GLY A 27 23.54 18.50 22.11
N LYS A 28 22.24 18.55 21.72
CA LYS A 28 21.17 19.22 22.45
C LYS A 28 20.25 18.25 23.18
N LEU A 29 19.75 17.22 22.49
CA LEU A 29 18.76 16.28 23.01
C LEU A 29 19.38 14.89 23.28
N ALA A 30 18.74 14.10 24.11
CA ALA A 30 19.02 12.68 24.36
C ALA A 30 20.51 12.36 24.65
N LYS A 31 21.15 13.13 25.52
CA LYS A 31 22.60 13.06 25.82
C LYS A 31 23.06 11.77 26.51
N GLN A 32 22.15 10.88 26.93
CA GLN A 32 22.48 9.59 27.51
C GLN A 32 22.62 8.49 26.43
N ALA A 33 22.15 8.74 25.21
CA ALA A 33 22.38 7.85 24.08
C ALA A 33 23.83 7.94 23.61
N ASP A 34 24.38 6.87 23.04
CA ASP A 34 25.73 6.88 22.46
C ASP A 34 25.84 7.87 21.29
N GLY A 35 24.76 8.04 20.54
CA GLY A 35 24.60 9.07 19.53
C GLY A 35 23.16 9.57 19.44
N SER A 36 22.99 10.88 19.24
CA SER A 36 21.67 11.48 19.05
C SER A 36 21.72 12.68 18.10
N VAL A 37 20.74 12.77 17.21
CA VAL A 37 20.61 13.85 16.24
C VAL A 37 19.15 14.25 16.06
N VAL A 38 18.91 15.49 15.64
CA VAL A 38 17.65 15.93 15.07
C VAL A 38 17.88 16.24 13.60
N VAL A 39 17.13 15.58 12.72
CA VAL A 39 17.09 15.90 11.29
C VAL A 39 15.84 16.69 11.02
N LYS A 40 15.98 17.83 10.34
CA LYS A 40 14.87 18.76 10.08
C LYS A 40 14.83 19.11 8.60
N MET A 41 13.63 19.10 8.01
CA MET A 41 13.31 19.66 6.70
C MET A 41 11.96 20.37 6.79
N GLY A 42 11.90 21.67 6.49
CA GLY A 42 10.72 22.46 6.77
C GLY A 42 10.34 22.41 8.26
N ASP A 43 9.10 22.04 8.56
CA ASP A 43 8.62 21.82 9.94
C ASP A 43 8.63 20.33 10.35
N THR A 44 9.04 19.43 9.45
CA THR A 44 9.24 18.01 9.78
C THR A 44 10.57 17.81 10.52
N MET A 45 10.51 17.18 11.69
CA MET A 45 11.67 16.93 12.56
C MET A 45 11.66 15.49 13.06
N LEU A 46 12.78 14.80 12.89
CA LEU A 46 13.03 13.44 13.36
C LEU A 46 14.13 13.44 14.42
N LEU A 47 13.87 12.84 15.57
CA LEU A 47 14.88 12.54 16.58
C LEU A 47 15.41 11.13 16.35
N GLY A 48 16.65 11.01 15.87
CA GLY A 48 17.38 9.76 15.76
C GLY A 48 18.28 9.55 16.99
N THR A 49 18.23 8.36 17.57
CA THR A 49 19.10 7.95 18.69
C THR A 49 19.65 6.55 18.46
N VAL A 50 20.85 6.30 18.96
CA VAL A 50 21.44 4.97 18.97
C VAL A 50 22.08 4.69 20.31
N VAL A 51 21.92 3.44 20.77
CA VAL A 51 22.55 2.90 21.97
C VAL A 51 23.04 1.49 21.64
N ALA A 52 24.28 1.17 22.04
CA ALA A 52 24.81 -0.18 21.92
C ALA A 52 25.25 -0.72 23.29
N ALA A 53 25.08 -2.02 23.50
CA ALA A 53 25.68 -2.71 24.62
C ALA A 53 27.23 -2.55 24.54
N LYS A 54 27.89 -2.58 25.70
CA LYS A 54 29.36 -2.45 25.75
C LYS A 54 30.05 -3.71 25.24
N ASP A 55 29.49 -4.87 25.57
CA ASP A 55 30.02 -6.18 25.24
C ASP A 55 28.94 -7.05 24.60
N ALA A 56 29.32 -8.06 23.84
CA ALA A 56 28.43 -9.09 23.33
C ALA A 56 27.93 -10.00 24.48
N LYS A 57 26.72 -10.52 24.35
CA LYS A 57 26.23 -11.59 25.24
C LYS A 57 26.99 -12.88 24.94
N PRO A 58 27.22 -13.74 25.95
CA PRO A 58 27.78 -15.07 25.73
C PRO A 58 26.98 -15.81 24.65
N ASP A 59 27.66 -16.59 23.82
CA ASP A 59 27.10 -17.45 22.78
C ASP A 59 26.31 -16.70 21.68
N THR A 60 26.59 -15.42 21.47
CA THR A 60 26.04 -14.65 20.35
C THR A 60 27.02 -14.63 19.20
N ASP A 61 26.64 -15.18 18.06
CA ASP A 61 27.42 -15.31 16.83
C ASP A 61 26.97 -14.37 15.68
N PHE A 62 26.06 -13.45 16.00
CA PHE A 62 25.54 -12.46 15.06
C PHE A 62 25.37 -11.10 15.72
N MET A 63 25.20 -10.05 14.93
CA MET A 63 24.95 -8.69 15.42
C MET A 63 23.44 -8.45 15.63
N PRO A 64 22.95 -8.35 16.90
CA PRO A 64 21.55 -8.11 17.19
C PRO A 64 21.21 -6.62 17.00
N LEU A 65 20.84 -6.26 15.76
CA LEU A 65 20.33 -4.92 15.45
C LEU A 65 18.82 -4.86 15.60
N GLN A 66 18.35 -3.91 16.38
CA GLN A 66 16.94 -3.57 16.45
C GLN A 66 16.71 -2.12 16.03
N VAL A 67 15.91 -1.93 15.01
CA VAL A 67 15.50 -0.61 14.51
C VAL A 67 14.02 -0.39 14.81
N GLU A 68 13.72 0.77 15.40
CA GLU A 68 12.36 1.24 15.63
C GLU A 68 12.16 2.61 14.96
N TYR A 69 11.07 2.73 14.24
CA TYR A 69 10.56 3.99 13.72
C TYR A 69 9.18 4.24 14.29
N LYS A 70 8.93 5.45 14.79
CA LYS A 70 7.64 5.81 15.38
C LYS A 70 7.19 7.19 14.97
N GLU A 71 5.93 7.29 14.59
CA GLU A 71 5.23 8.53 14.38
C GLU A 71 4.31 8.83 15.57
N LYS A 72 4.40 10.04 16.09
CA LYS A 72 3.56 10.47 17.22
C LYS A 72 2.49 11.41 16.73
N TYR A 73 1.23 11.16 17.07
CA TYR A 73 0.11 12.06 16.72
C TYR A 73 0.33 13.49 17.25
N ALA A 74 1.03 13.62 18.37
CA ALA A 74 1.42 14.91 18.92
C ALA A 74 2.30 15.74 17.97
N ALA A 75 3.05 15.12 17.05
CA ALA A 75 3.90 15.80 16.07
C ALA A 75 3.09 16.68 15.10
N CYS A 76 1.83 16.37 14.87
CA CYS A 76 0.90 17.16 14.05
C CYS A 76 -0.29 17.73 14.86
N GLY A 77 -0.20 17.77 16.19
CA GLY A 77 -1.24 18.31 17.07
C GLY A 77 -2.55 17.50 17.11
N ARG A 78 -2.49 16.19 16.87
CA ARG A 78 -3.64 15.29 16.82
C ARG A 78 -3.67 14.31 18.01
N TYR A 79 -4.86 13.80 18.30
CA TYR A 79 -5.04 12.65 19.19
C TYR A 79 -5.11 11.36 18.39
N PRO A 80 -4.56 10.23 18.90
CA PRO A 80 -4.80 8.90 18.33
C PRO A 80 -6.28 8.55 18.31
N GLY A 81 -6.76 7.94 17.21
CA GLY A 81 -8.18 7.60 17.01
C GLY A 81 -8.67 6.48 17.93
N GLY A 82 -7.79 5.57 18.36
CA GLY A 82 -8.13 4.42 19.18
C GLY A 82 -8.68 4.75 20.58
N PHE A 83 -9.31 3.78 21.22
CA PHE A 83 -9.95 3.92 22.54
C PHE A 83 -8.99 4.44 23.62
N MET A 84 -7.76 3.94 23.66
CA MET A 84 -6.76 4.32 24.66
C MET A 84 -6.18 5.73 24.48
N LYS A 85 -6.47 6.39 23.37
CA LYS A 85 -5.92 7.71 23.01
C LYS A 85 -4.40 7.81 23.18
N ARG A 86 -3.71 6.72 22.89
CA ARG A 86 -2.25 6.56 22.99
C ARG A 86 -1.76 5.72 21.83
N GLU A 87 -0.56 6.02 21.33
CA GLU A 87 0.17 5.17 20.39
C GLU A 87 0.40 3.79 21.00
N GLY A 88 0.06 2.74 20.26
CA GLY A 88 0.20 1.36 20.66
C GLY A 88 1.38 0.66 20.02
N LYS A 89 1.11 -0.53 19.45
CA LYS A 89 2.07 -1.24 18.60
C LYS A 89 2.31 -0.44 17.32
N ALA A 90 3.51 -0.60 16.75
CA ALA A 90 3.82 -0.02 15.45
C ALA A 90 2.79 -0.47 14.40
N ASN A 91 2.32 0.47 13.60
CA ASN A 91 1.47 0.17 12.45
C ASN A 91 2.32 -0.37 11.27
N ASP A 92 1.65 -0.78 10.18
CA ASP A 92 2.34 -1.39 9.04
C ASP A 92 3.35 -0.41 8.41
N SER A 93 2.99 0.88 8.27
CA SER A 93 3.88 1.90 7.70
C SER A 93 5.13 2.14 8.56
N GLU A 94 4.98 2.23 9.87
CA GLU A 94 6.12 2.35 10.79
C GLU A 94 7.05 1.14 10.74
N VAL A 95 6.49 -0.07 10.61
CA VAL A 95 7.27 -1.30 10.45
C VAL A 95 8.04 -1.29 9.12
N LEU A 96 7.41 -0.82 8.04
CA LEU A 96 8.06 -0.76 6.72
C LEU A 96 9.24 0.22 6.72
N VAL A 97 9.07 1.43 7.27
CA VAL A 97 10.17 2.40 7.40
C VAL A 97 11.30 1.85 8.26
N ALA A 98 10.99 1.22 9.41
CA ALA A 98 12.00 0.59 10.25
C ALA A 98 12.78 -0.51 9.50
N ARG A 99 12.12 -1.26 8.60
CA ARG A 99 12.77 -2.27 7.76
C ARG A 99 13.69 -1.66 6.69
N LEU A 100 13.33 -0.53 6.07
CA LEU A 100 14.20 0.18 5.14
C LEU A 100 15.50 0.56 5.84
N ILE A 101 15.40 1.21 6.99
CA ILE A 101 16.56 1.61 7.81
C ILE A 101 17.42 0.40 8.22
N ASP A 102 16.82 -0.67 8.72
CA ASP A 102 17.54 -1.90 9.13
C ASP A 102 18.36 -2.48 7.96
N ARG A 103 17.73 -2.61 6.79
CA ARG A 103 18.37 -3.18 5.59
C ARG A 103 19.52 -2.33 5.05
N ALA A 104 19.42 -1.02 5.16
CA ALA A 104 20.48 -0.11 4.73
C ALA A 104 21.65 -0.04 5.75
N LEU A 105 21.37 -0.19 7.05
CA LEU A 105 22.40 -0.10 8.09
C LEU A 105 23.12 -1.43 8.34
N ARG A 106 22.39 -2.53 8.36
CA ARG A 106 22.88 -3.85 8.79
C ARG A 106 24.16 -4.33 8.08
N PRO A 107 24.28 -4.21 6.74
CA PRO A 107 25.47 -4.69 6.02
C PRO A 107 26.77 -3.96 6.39
N LEU A 108 26.70 -2.80 7.04
CA LEU A 108 27.86 -1.96 7.34
C LEU A 108 28.38 -2.11 8.76
N PHE A 109 27.74 -2.94 9.59
CA PHE A 109 28.35 -3.35 10.85
C PHE A 109 29.41 -4.42 10.59
N PRO A 110 30.55 -4.37 11.28
CA PRO A 110 31.57 -5.41 11.16
C PRO A 110 31.00 -6.79 11.47
N ALA A 111 31.38 -7.81 10.71
CA ALA A 111 30.85 -9.17 10.89
C ALA A 111 31.17 -9.77 12.27
N ASP A 112 32.30 -9.35 12.88
CA ASP A 112 32.77 -9.76 14.20
C ASP A 112 32.24 -8.88 15.35
N TYR A 113 31.30 -7.94 15.06
CA TYR A 113 30.67 -7.11 16.09
C TYR A 113 29.33 -7.69 16.53
N HIS A 114 29.27 -8.27 17.74
CA HIS A 114 28.10 -9.03 18.22
C HIS A 114 27.34 -8.35 19.38
N ALA A 115 27.68 -7.11 19.75
CA ALA A 115 26.94 -6.38 20.76
C ALA A 115 25.56 -5.93 20.25
N GLU A 116 24.55 -5.93 21.15
CA GLU A 116 23.21 -5.46 20.81
C GLU A 116 23.23 -3.96 20.46
N VAL A 117 22.58 -3.58 19.35
CA VAL A 117 22.43 -2.20 18.91
C VAL A 117 20.96 -1.85 18.75
N TYR A 118 20.55 -0.76 19.38
CA TYR A 118 19.19 -0.22 19.31
C TYR A 118 19.22 1.15 18.61
N VAL A 119 18.59 1.24 17.46
CA VAL A 119 18.40 2.48 16.71
C VAL A 119 16.93 2.87 16.82
N THR A 120 16.66 4.09 17.28
CA THR A 120 15.28 4.59 17.39
C THR A 120 15.16 5.93 16.67
N VAL A 121 14.20 6.03 15.77
CA VAL A 121 13.86 7.25 15.04
C VAL A 121 12.41 7.63 15.36
N ASN A 122 12.21 8.84 15.91
CA ASN A 122 10.90 9.33 16.29
C ASN A 122 10.55 10.60 15.50
N LEU A 123 9.39 10.62 14.87
CA LEU A 123 8.80 11.84 14.34
C LEU A 123 8.31 12.71 15.49
N ILE A 124 8.92 13.87 15.71
CA ILE A 124 8.65 14.78 16.83
C ILE A 124 7.93 16.06 16.41
N SER A 125 8.00 16.43 15.11
CA SER A 125 7.23 17.49 14.47
C SER A 125 6.96 17.10 13.02
N ALA A 126 5.81 17.41 12.45
CA ALA A 126 5.41 17.01 11.12
C ALA A 126 4.81 18.17 10.32
N ASP A 127 5.39 18.42 9.16
CA ASP A 127 4.76 19.16 8.07
C ASP A 127 3.88 18.20 7.25
N LYS A 128 2.69 18.62 6.88
CA LYS A 128 1.73 17.78 6.14
C LYS A 128 2.19 17.42 4.72
N ASP A 129 3.09 18.20 4.18
CA ASP A 129 3.56 18.06 2.78
C ASP A 129 4.95 17.42 2.67
N ILE A 130 5.70 17.28 3.78
CA ILE A 130 7.00 16.65 3.81
C ILE A 130 6.91 15.22 4.35
N GLN A 131 7.35 14.26 3.57
CA GLN A 131 7.32 12.83 3.92
C GLN A 131 8.46 12.49 4.90
N PRO A 132 8.18 12.10 6.15
CA PRO A 132 9.21 11.89 7.17
C PRO A 132 10.05 10.63 6.91
N ASP A 133 9.50 9.62 6.24
CA ASP A 133 10.21 8.39 5.89
C ASP A 133 11.43 8.65 4.99
N ALA A 134 11.37 9.67 4.13
CA ALA A 134 12.48 10.10 3.28
C ALA A 134 13.70 10.66 4.07
N LEU A 135 13.53 10.95 5.36
CA LEU A 135 14.57 11.50 6.24
C LEU A 135 15.00 10.49 7.33
N ALA A 136 14.27 9.39 7.48
CA ALA A 136 14.42 8.48 8.61
C ALA A 136 15.76 7.72 8.57
N GLY A 137 16.17 7.26 7.41
CA GLY A 137 17.48 6.60 7.23
C GLY A 137 18.66 7.56 7.48
N LEU A 138 18.56 8.81 7.03
CA LEU A 138 19.53 9.84 7.34
C LEU A 138 19.63 10.11 8.86
N ALA A 139 18.50 10.18 9.57
CA ALA A 139 18.49 10.40 11.01
C ALA A 139 19.13 9.23 11.78
N ALA A 140 18.85 8.01 11.38
CA ALA A 140 19.45 6.80 11.96
C ALA A 140 20.97 6.75 11.73
N SER A 141 21.40 7.00 10.50
CA SER A 141 22.82 7.02 10.11
C SER A 141 23.60 8.15 10.79
N ALA A 142 23.04 9.35 10.83
CA ALA A 142 23.69 10.48 11.49
C ALA A 142 23.84 10.25 13.00
N ALA A 143 22.89 9.56 13.67
CA ALA A 143 23.04 9.17 15.06
C ALA A 143 24.20 8.20 15.26
N LEU A 144 24.38 7.22 14.36
CA LEU A 144 25.56 6.32 14.35
C LEU A 144 26.86 7.07 14.04
N ALA A 145 26.84 8.01 13.11
CA ALA A 145 28.02 8.79 12.73
C ALA A 145 28.58 9.61 13.91
N VAL A 146 27.69 10.19 14.75
CA VAL A 146 28.08 10.96 15.95
C VAL A 146 28.30 10.12 17.20
N SER A 147 28.21 8.78 17.11
CA SER A 147 28.52 7.82 18.16
C SER A 147 29.92 7.23 17.99
N ASP A 148 30.41 6.51 18.98
CA ASP A 148 31.65 5.72 18.90
C ASP A 148 31.39 4.25 18.53
N ILE A 149 30.17 3.86 18.19
CA ILE A 149 29.81 2.51 17.80
C ILE A 149 30.51 2.13 16.48
N PRO A 150 31.10 0.91 16.38
CA PRO A 150 31.72 0.42 15.13
C PRO A 150 30.70 0.34 14.01
N PHE A 151 30.90 1.10 12.97
CA PHE A 151 29.98 1.20 11.84
C PHE A 151 30.74 1.68 10.59
N GLY A 152 30.63 0.93 9.49
CA GLY A 152 31.30 1.21 8.22
C GLY A 152 30.64 2.25 7.33
N GLY A 153 29.58 2.96 7.83
CA GLY A 153 28.95 4.07 7.13
C GLY A 153 29.73 5.39 7.20
N PRO A 154 29.06 6.52 6.92
CA PRO A 154 27.59 6.70 6.98
C PRO A 154 26.85 6.26 5.73
N ILE A 155 25.53 6.14 5.88
CA ILE A 155 24.57 6.01 4.78
C ILE A 155 23.66 7.23 4.68
N SER A 156 22.92 7.31 3.59
CA SER A 156 21.65 8.03 3.57
C SER A 156 20.61 7.25 2.78
N GLU A 157 19.37 7.51 3.07
CA GLU A 157 18.22 7.14 2.24
C GLU A 157 17.62 8.41 1.65
N VAL A 158 17.22 8.34 0.38
CA VAL A 158 16.47 9.39 -0.29
C VAL A 158 15.31 8.80 -1.06
N ARG A 159 14.19 9.49 -1.07
CA ARG A 159 13.05 9.15 -1.92
C ARG A 159 13.24 9.80 -3.27
N VAL A 160 13.09 9.03 -4.33
CA VAL A 160 13.10 9.53 -5.71
C VAL A 160 11.74 9.26 -6.33
N ALA A 161 11.10 10.33 -6.79
CA ALA A 161 9.93 10.22 -7.64
C ALA A 161 10.23 10.69 -9.07
N ARG A 162 9.49 10.17 -10.05
CA ARG A 162 9.49 10.72 -11.39
C ARG A 162 8.16 11.39 -11.67
N ILE A 163 8.22 12.69 -11.97
CA ILE A 163 7.07 13.57 -12.21
C ILE A 163 7.25 14.18 -13.60
N ASP A 164 6.32 13.97 -14.51
CA ASP A 164 6.37 14.47 -15.88
C ASP A 164 7.71 14.15 -16.59
N GLY A 165 8.25 12.95 -16.32
CA GLY A 165 9.51 12.46 -16.89
C GLY A 165 10.79 12.93 -16.18
N ASN A 166 10.71 13.79 -15.17
CA ASN A 166 11.85 14.32 -14.42
C ASN A 166 11.97 13.66 -13.03
N TYR A 167 13.22 13.37 -12.61
CA TYR A 167 13.49 12.86 -11.27
C TYR A 167 13.50 13.98 -10.24
N VAL A 168 12.87 13.76 -9.10
CA VAL A 168 12.78 14.68 -7.95
C VAL A 168 13.19 13.95 -6.68
N ILE A 169 14.08 14.56 -5.88
CA ILE A 169 14.48 14.05 -4.56
C ILE A 169 13.47 14.52 -3.51
N ASN A 170 13.05 13.60 -2.66
CA ASN A 170 12.14 13.85 -1.54
C ASN A 170 10.95 14.73 -1.97
N PRO A 171 10.10 14.25 -2.90
CA PRO A 171 8.97 15.02 -3.41
C PRO A 171 8.00 15.37 -2.29
N ASN A 172 7.27 16.45 -2.44
CA ASN A 172 6.19 16.80 -1.53
C ASN A 172 5.03 15.81 -1.65
N TYR A 173 4.29 15.61 -0.56
CA TYR A 173 3.15 14.69 -0.54
C TYR A 173 2.06 15.10 -1.56
N SER A 174 1.84 16.39 -1.75
CA SER A 174 0.91 16.96 -2.72
C SER A 174 1.25 16.63 -4.19
N GLU A 175 2.51 16.29 -4.49
CA GLU A 175 2.98 15.95 -5.83
C GLU A 175 2.81 14.46 -6.18
N MET A 176 2.59 13.60 -5.16
CA MET A 176 2.58 12.14 -5.32
C MET A 176 1.50 11.61 -6.26
N GLY A 177 0.40 12.35 -6.46
CA GLY A 177 -0.66 11.97 -7.41
C GLY A 177 -0.20 11.88 -8.88
N LYS A 178 0.87 12.58 -9.26
CA LYS A 178 1.41 12.65 -10.63
C LYS A 178 2.59 11.72 -10.89
N VAL A 179 3.00 10.96 -9.89
CA VAL A 179 4.20 10.12 -9.93
C VAL A 179 3.94 8.84 -10.71
N ASP A 180 4.89 8.46 -11.57
CA ASP A 180 4.90 7.17 -12.26
C ASP A 180 6.03 6.23 -11.76
N LEU A 181 7.00 6.75 -10.99
CA LEU A 181 8.02 6.01 -10.28
C LEU A 181 8.21 6.65 -8.89
N ASP A 182 8.13 5.84 -7.86
CA ASP A 182 8.35 6.20 -6.45
C ASP A 182 9.21 5.13 -5.79
N ILE A 183 10.48 5.44 -5.55
CA ILE A 183 11.44 4.51 -4.94
C ILE A 183 12.20 5.16 -3.80
N MET A 184 12.44 4.40 -2.75
CA MET A 184 13.41 4.69 -1.71
C MET A 184 14.74 4.05 -2.09
N VAL A 185 15.82 4.81 -2.05
CA VAL A 185 17.18 4.35 -2.33
C VAL A 185 18.06 4.65 -1.13
N GLY A 186 18.73 3.62 -0.61
CA GLY A 186 19.71 3.71 0.46
C GLY A 186 21.12 3.37 -0.04
N GLY A 187 22.12 4.10 0.44
CA GLY A 187 23.50 3.86 0.03
C GLY A 187 24.54 4.58 0.88
N THR A 188 25.79 4.22 0.66
CA THR A 188 26.98 4.91 1.15
C THR A 188 27.44 5.98 0.15
N ILE A 189 28.58 6.61 0.43
CA ILE A 189 29.21 7.53 -0.52
C ILE A 189 29.64 6.80 -1.81
N ASP A 190 29.98 5.52 -1.72
CA ASP A 190 30.52 4.76 -2.84
C ASP A 190 29.49 3.83 -3.48
N ASN A 191 28.52 3.31 -2.71
CA ASN A 191 27.72 2.17 -3.09
C ASN A 191 26.25 2.29 -2.76
N ILE A 192 25.38 1.72 -3.62
CA ILE A 192 23.96 1.47 -3.34
C ILE A 192 23.84 0.19 -2.49
N LEU A 193 23.00 0.24 -1.46
CA LEU A 193 22.78 -0.87 -0.53
C LEU A 193 21.35 -1.41 -0.60
N MET A 194 20.36 -0.52 -0.84
CA MET A 194 18.97 -0.88 -0.81
C MET A 194 18.16 -0.04 -1.80
N VAL A 195 17.22 -0.68 -2.50
CA VAL A 195 16.22 -0.01 -3.33
C VAL A 195 14.86 -0.67 -3.06
N GLU A 196 13.84 0.11 -2.82
CA GLU A 196 12.47 -0.40 -2.69
C GLU A 196 11.46 0.63 -3.18
N GLY A 197 10.44 0.20 -3.96
CA GLY A 197 9.37 1.10 -4.35
C GLY A 197 8.39 0.56 -5.36
N GLU A 198 7.50 1.44 -5.82
CA GLU A 198 6.43 1.14 -6.77
C GLU A 198 6.54 2.00 -8.04
N MET A 199 6.00 1.48 -9.14
CA MET A 199 6.09 2.12 -10.46
C MET A 199 4.85 1.81 -11.29
N LYS A 200 4.59 2.66 -12.28
CA LYS A 200 3.52 2.48 -13.26
C LYS A 200 4.12 2.04 -14.61
N GLU A 201 4.55 0.79 -14.68
CA GLU A 201 5.11 0.16 -15.91
C GLU A 201 6.30 0.94 -16.50
N VAL A 202 7.26 1.35 -15.66
CA VAL A 202 8.47 2.00 -16.15
C VAL A 202 9.46 0.98 -16.72
N SER A 203 10.35 1.43 -17.62
CA SER A 203 11.41 0.58 -18.15
C SER A 203 12.55 0.39 -17.15
N GLU A 204 13.34 -0.65 -17.36
CA GLU A 204 14.54 -0.97 -16.60
C GLU A 204 15.56 0.20 -16.65
N GLU A 205 15.67 0.88 -17.80
CA GLU A 205 16.55 2.05 -17.99
C GLU A 205 16.10 3.24 -17.12
N VAL A 206 14.81 3.52 -17.05
CA VAL A 206 14.26 4.59 -16.20
C VAL A 206 14.52 4.29 -14.74
N MET A 207 14.32 3.04 -14.29
CA MET A 207 14.61 2.64 -12.92
C MET A 207 16.11 2.82 -12.60
N LEU A 208 16.99 2.37 -13.48
CA LEU A 208 18.44 2.54 -13.32
C LEU A 208 18.84 4.02 -13.28
N GLY A 209 18.21 4.86 -14.10
CA GLY A 209 18.39 6.31 -14.07
C GLY A 209 18.00 6.94 -12.73
N ALA A 210 16.88 6.51 -12.14
CA ALA A 210 16.42 6.98 -10.84
C ALA A 210 17.40 6.59 -9.71
N ILE A 211 17.93 5.36 -9.73
CA ILE A 211 18.93 4.90 -8.76
C ILE A 211 20.21 5.73 -8.85
N LYS A 212 20.72 5.98 -10.05
CA LYS A 212 21.89 6.85 -10.28
C LYS A 212 21.67 8.26 -9.75
N PHE A 213 20.49 8.82 -10.04
CA PHE A 213 20.12 10.16 -9.58
C PHE A 213 20.06 10.25 -8.05
N ALA A 214 19.50 9.22 -7.40
CA ALA A 214 19.49 9.10 -5.94
C ALA A 214 20.90 9.09 -5.35
N HIS A 215 21.80 8.29 -5.95
CA HIS A 215 23.16 8.10 -5.42
C HIS A 215 23.95 9.41 -5.40
N GLU A 216 23.79 10.25 -6.40
CA GLU A 216 24.46 11.57 -6.43
C GLU A 216 24.01 12.47 -5.26
N GLU A 217 22.78 12.35 -4.79
CA GLU A 217 22.31 13.08 -3.60
C GLU A 217 22.80 12.41 -2.31
N ILE A 218 22.74 11.07 -2.23
CA ILE A 218 23.23 10.29 -1.10
C ILE A 218 24.70 10.62 -0.79
N LYS A 219 25.56 10.76 -1.81
CA LYS A 219 26.96 11.16 -1.64
C LYS A 219 27.13 12.46 -0.86
N LYS A 220 26.29 13.48 -1.15
CA LYS A 220 26.32 14.75 -0.43
C LYS A 220 25.91 14.59 1.03
N HIS A 221 24.86 13.80 1.28
CA HIS A 221 24.39 13.51 2.63
C HIS A 221 25.44 12.76 3.45
N CYS A 222 26.13 11.81 2.87
CA CYS A 222 27.23 11.08 3.52
C CYS A 222 28.43 11.98 3.81
N ALA A 223 28.83 12.84 2.87
CA ALA A 223 29.94 13.77 3.05
C ALA A 223 29.72 14.70 4.26
N VAL A 224 28.50 15.24 4.41
CA VAL A 224 28.14 16.11 5.55
C VAL A 224 28.17 15.36 6.88
N GLN A 225 27.76 14.10 6.91
CA GLN A 225 27.83 13.26 8.11
C GLN A 225 29.29 12.94 8.50
N ILE A 226 30.16 12.68 7.53
CA ILE A 226 31.60 12.46 7.75
C ILE A 226 32.24 13.72 8.33
N GLU A 227 31.91 14.91 7.80
CA GLU A 227 32.39 16.18 8.36
C GLU A 227 31.92 16.39 9.80
N LEU A 228 30.64 16.09 10.08
CA LEU A 228 30.07 16.20 11.42
C LEU A 228 30.75 15.28 12.41
N ALA A 229 30.99 14.01 12.04
CA ALA A 229 31.69 13.04 12.87
C ALA A 229 33.12 13.50 13.21
N LYS A 230 33.88 14.01 12.23
CA LYS A 230 35.24 14.57 12.42
C LYS A 230 35.23 15.78 13.34
N GLU A 231 34.31 16.72 13.17
CA GLU A 231 34.20 17.91 14.02
C GLU A 231 33.96 17.56 15.49
N LEU A 232 33.26 16.45 15.74
CA LEU A 232 32.96 15.94 17.09
C LEU A 232 34.00 14.96 17.62
N GLY A 233 35.01 14.58 16.84
CA GLY A 233 35.99 13.56 17.20
C GLY A 233 35.37 12.16 17.34
N LYS A 234 34.32 11.87 16.55
CA LYS A 234 33.60 10.60 16.51
C LYS A 234 33.90 9.74 15.28
N ASP A 235 34.86 10.15 14.49
CA ASP A 235 35.47 9.36 13.40
C ASP A 235 36.28 8.18 13.92
N VAL A 236 36.78 8.25 15.16
CA VAL A 236 37.41 7.12 15.87
C VAL A 236 36.37 6.34 16.64
N LYS A 237 36.15 5.09 16.22
CA LYS A 237 35.20 4.17 16.83
C LYS A 237 35.83 3.38 17.98
N ARG A 238 34.96 2.89 18.94
CA ARG A 238 35.39 2.06 20.07
C ARG A 238 36.04 0.77 19.60
N THR A 239 37.05 0.33 20.33
CA THR A 239 37.65 -1.00 20.12
C THR A 239 36.81 -2.06 20.85
N TYR A 240 36.77 -3.24 20.28
CA TYR A 240 36.05 -4.39 20.82
C TYR A 240 36.75 -5.70 20.50
N CYS A 241 36.39 -6.79 21.17
CA CYS A 241 36.87 -8.13 20.85
C CYS A 241 35.73 -9.10 21.19
N HIS A 242 34.90 -9.42 20.19
CA HIS A 242 33.74 -10.30 20.38
C HIS A 242 33.98 -11.71 19.85
N GLU A 243 35.12 -11.94 19.18
CA GLU A 243 35.49 -13.24 18.63
C GLU A 243 36.89 -13.64 19.03
N VAL A 244 37.04 -14.91 19.34
CA VAL A 244 38.36 -15.55 19.49
C VAL A 244 38.52 -16.49 18.29
N ASN A 245 39.50 -16.26 17.46
CA ASN A 245 39.78 -17.06 16.26
C ASN A 245 40.98 -17.96 16.46
N ASP A 246 40.95 -19.18 15.92
CA ASP A 246 42.06 -20.14 15.83
C ASP A 246 42.44 -20.30 14.36
N GLU A 247 43.45 -19.56 13.90
CA GLU A 247 43.86 -19.58 12.50
C GLU A 247 44.49 -20.91 12.08
N GLN A 248 45.11 -21.66 12.98
CA GLN A 248 45.66 -22.97 12.68
C GLN A 248 44.53 -24.00 12.43
N LEU A 249 43.53 -23.99 13.28
CA LEU A 249 42.34 -24.82 13.10
C LEU A 249 41.61 -24.45 11.79
N ARG A 250 41.46 -23.16 11.51
CA ARG A 250 40.85 -22.64 10.28
C ARG A 250 41.53 -23.15 9.02
N GLN A 251 42.84 -23.05 8.95
CA GLN A 251 43.63 -23.52 7.79
C GLN A 251 43.55 -25.05 7.63
N THR A 252 43.50 -25.79 8.74
CA THR A 252 43.31 -27.25 8.74
C THR A 252 41.97 -27.61 8.12
N ILE A 253 40.91 -26.97 8.57
CA ILE A 253 39.53 -27.17 8.08
C ILE A 253 39.46 -26.89 6.57
N ILE A 254 40.01 -25.76 6.13
CA ILE A 254 39.99 -25.38 4.72
C ILE A 254 40.72 -26.42 3.88
N SER A 255 41.96 -26.76 4.27
CA SER A 255 42.80 -27.65 3.47
C SER A 255 42.29 -29.08 3.37
N GLU A 256 41.59 -29.59 4.39
CA GLU A 256 41.11 -30.95 4.42
C GLU A 256 39.69 -31.14 3.89
N LEU A 257 38.83 -30.12 4.01
CA LEU A 257 37.42 -30.26 3.73
C LEU A 257 36.95 -29.56 2.45
N TYR A 258 37.72 -28.58 1.92
CA TYR A 258 37.26 -27.80 0.78
C TYR A 258 36.93 -28.64 -0.45
N ASP A 259 37.83 -29.53 -0.87
CA ASP A 259 37.59 -30.37 -2.07
C ASP A 259 36.39 -31.31 -1.91
N LYS A 260 36.17 -31.84 -0.69
CA LYS A 260 35.03 -32.67 -0.38
C LYS A 260 33.72 -31.87 -0.42
N ALA A 261 33.76 -30.68 0.13
CA ALA A 261 32.60 -29.76 0.12
C ALA A 261 32.29 -29.28 -1.31
N TYR A 262 33.30 -29.03 -2.14
CA TYR A 262 33.11 -28.71 -3.55
C TYR A 262 32.43 -29.85 -4.32
N ALA A 263 32.83 -31.10 -4.07
CA ALA A 263 32.20 -32.27 -4.65
C ALA A 263 30.72 -32.42 -4.21
N ILE A 264 30.38 -32.07 -2.96
CA ILE A 264 28.99 -32.03 -2.50
C ILE A 264 28.21 -30.95 -3.22
N ALA A 265 28.78 -29.73 -3.32
CA ALA A 265 28.13 -28.59 -4.00
C ALA A 265 27.81 -28.91 -5.46
N THR A 266 28.73 -29.57 -6.20
CA THR A 266 28.55 -29.92 -7.61
C THR A 266 27.66 -31.12 -7.85
N SER A 267 27.19 -31.82 -6.80
CA SER A 267 26.39 -33.05 -6.92
C SER A 267 24.96 -32.84 -7.46
N GLY A 268 24.46 -31.61 -7.49
CA GLY A 268 23.13 -31.28 -8.01
C GLY A 268 21.95 -31.85 -7.21
N THR A 269 22.15 -32.08 -5.90
CA THR A 269 21.15 -32.72 -5.03
C THR A 269 20.13 -31.74 -4.50
N MET A 270 18.96 -32.24 -4.09
CA MET A 270 17.92 -31.46 -3.41
C MET A 270 18.43 -30.89 -2.09
N LYS A 271 17.80 -29.83 -1.60
CA LYS A 271 18.22 -29.07 -0.42
C LYS A 271 18.53 -29.97 0.78
N HIS A 272 17.57 -30.80 1.18
CA HIS A 272 17.69 -31.65 2.38
C HIS A 272 18.86 -32.67 2.26
N GLU A 273 18.99 -33.31 1.12
CA GLU A 273 20.09 -34.27 0.86
C GLU A 273 21.45 -33.55 0.90
N ARG A 274 21.52 -32.36 0.37
CA ARG A 274 22.76 -31.55 0.37
C ARG A 274 23.13 -31.12 1.79
N GLU A 275 22.17 -30.65 2.59
CA GLU A 275 22.38 -30.32 4.00
C GLU A 275 22.86 -31.54 4.81
N GLU A 276 22.25 -32.70 4.63
CA GLU A 276 22.68 -33.92 5.30
C GLU A 276 24.13 -34.28 4.97
N LYS A 277 24.53 -34.14 3.69
CA LYS A 277 25.92 -34.41 3.26
C LYS A 277 26.92 -33.42 3.88
N PHE A 278 26.60 -32.14 3.92
CA PHE A 278 27.46 -31.12 4.58
C PHE A 278 27.55 -31.38 6.08
N ASN A 279 26.45 -31.62 6.75
CA ASN A 279 26.42 -31.91 8.18
C ASN A 279 27.22 -33.21 8.51
N ALA A 280 27.14 -34.23 7.67
CA ALA A 280 27.91 -35.43 7.83
C ALA A 280 29.44 -35.18 7.66
N LEU A 281 29.83 -34.31 6.73
CA LEU A 281 31.22 -33.96 6.50
C LEU A 281 31.80 -33.17 7.69
N GLU A 282 31.04 -32.23 8.24
CA GLU A 282 31.39 -31.47 9.45
C GLU A 282 31.52 -32.41 10.66
N ALA A 283 30.54 -33.31 10.85
CA ALA A 283 30.54 -34.28 11.95
C ALA A 283 31.72 -35.26 11.87
N GLU A 284 32.10 -35.72 10.66
CA GLU A 284 33.29 -36.57 10.43
C GLU A 284 34.58 -35.87 10.90
N PHE A 285 34.68 -34.57 10.63
CA PHE A 285 35.83 -33.78 11.08
C PHE A 285 35.80 -33.57 12.60
N ALA A 286 34.67 -33.21 13.15
CA ALA A 286 34.48 -32.95 14.60
C ALA A 286 34.76 -34.23 15.44
N ALA A 287 34.42 -35.42 14.94
CA ALA A 287 34.64 -36.70 15.63
C ALA A 287 36.12 -37.04 15.94
N ARG A 288 37.07 -36.24 15.46
CA ARG A 288 38.51 -36.39 15.75
C ARG A 288 38.88 -35.85 17.10
N TYR A 289 38.08 -35.02 17.70
CA TYR A 289 38.30 -34.34 18.97
C TYR A 289 37.62 -35.04 20.11
N SER A 290 38.18 -34.99 21.30
CA SER A 290 37.56 -35.43 22.53
C SER A 290 36.35 -34.55 22.92
N GLU A 291 35.46 -35.04 23.77
CA GLU A 291 34.31 -34.25 24.26
C GLU A 291 34.73 -32.92 24.94
N GLU A 292 35.88 -32.93 25.64
CA GLU A 292 36.44 -31.74 26.33
C GLU A 292 36.93 -30.73 25.28
N GLU A 293 37.64 -31.17 24.22
CA GLU A 293 38.10 -30.30 23.14
C GLU A 293 36.97 -29.78 22.28
N LEU A 294 35.93 -30.59 22.07
CA LEU A 294 34.74 -30.16 21.31
C LEU A 294 33.95 -29.05 22.01
N ALA A 295 33.93 -29.05 23.34
CA ALA A 295 33.25 -28.00 24.11
C ALA A 295 33.82 -26.58 23.76
N GLU A 296 35.10 -26.49 23.44
CA GLU A 296 35.74 -25.21 23.05
C GLU A 296 35.77 -25.02 21.55
N LYS A 297 36.00 -26.08 20.77
CA LYS A 297 36.27 -25.99 19.32
C LYS A 297 35.02 -26.08 18.42
N ALA A 298 33.92 -26.71 18.90
CA ALA A 298 32.75 -26.92 18.07
C ALA A 298 32.17 -25.64 17.44
N PRO A 299 32.02 -24.51 18.15
CA PRO A 299 31.56 -23.27 17.53
C PRO A 299 32.50 -22.75 16.45
N LEU A 300 33.82 -22.88 16.65
CA LEU A 300 34.84 -22.47 15.67
C LEU A 300 34.85 -23.40 14.46
N ILE A 301 34.73 -24.72 14.67
CA ILE A 301 34.64 -25.71 13.58
C ILE A 301 33.42 -25.39 12.71
N HIS A 302 32.27 -25.19 13.33
CA HIS A 302 31.04 -24.86 12.61
C HIS A 302 31.18 -23.56 11.81
N LYS A 303 31.69 -22.49 12.44
CA LYS A 303 31.92 -21.20 11.79
C LYS A 303 32.85 -21.32 10.58
N TYR A 304 34.05 -21.91 10.75
CA TYR A 304 35.03 -22.02 9.67
C TYR A 304 34.59 -22.98 8.57
N PHE A 305 33.90 -24.06 8.93
CA PHE A 305 33.33 -24.98 7.95
C PHE A 305 32.25 -24.28 7.12
N HIS A 306 31.33 -23.58 7.76
CA HIS A 306 30.24 -22.88 7.07
C HIS A 306 30.76 -21.74 6.21
N ASP A 307 31.57 -20.81 6.79
CA ASP A 307 31.94 -19.57 6.10
C ASP A 307 33.10 -19.75 5.10
N ASP A 308 34.13 -20.51 5.48
CA ASP A 308 35.34 -20.62 4.67
C ASP A 308 35.35 -21.83 3.74
N VAL A 309 34.58 -22.87 4.03
CA VAL A 309 34.54 -24.09 3.22
C VAL A 309 33.25 -24.19 2.43
N GLN A 310 32.11 -24.35 3.09
CA GLN A 310 30.82 -24.59 2.45
C GLN A 310 30.40 -23.40 1.58
N LYS A 311 30.40 -22.21 2.13
CA LYS A 311 30.02 -20.97 1.41
C LYS A 311 30.94 -20.73 0.21
N LYS A 312 32.27 -20.85 0.39
CA LYS A 312 33.23 -20.66 -0.70
C LYS A 312 33.10 -21.73 -1.79
N ALA A 313 32.92 -23.01 -1.41
CA ALA A 313 32.74 -24.08 -2.36
C ALA A 313 31.52 -23.87 -3.26
N MET A 314 30.38 -23.51 -2.66
CA MET A 314 29.15 -23.25 -3.42
C MET A 314 29.26 -22.02 -4.32
N ARG A 315 29.88 -20.94 -3.84
CA ARG A 315 30.10 -19.70 -4.62
C ARG A 315 31.06 -19.92 -5.81
N ASN A 316 32.18 -20.61 -5.56
CA ASN A 316 33.19 -20.88 -6.61
C ASN A 316 32.61 -21.80 -7.69
N MET A 317 31.82 -22.80 -7.32
CA MET A 317 31.13 -23.66 -8.30
C MET A 317 30.26 -22.83 -9.27
N ILE A 318 29.49 -21.88 -8.73
CA ILE A 318 28.61 -21.03 -9.56
C ILE A 318 29.46 -20.14 -10.48
N LEU A 319 30.55 -19.54 -9.97
CA LEU A 319 31.41 -18.63 -10.74
C LEU A 319 32.29 -19.36 -11.79
N ASP A 320 32.71 -20.59 -11.51
CA ASP A 320 33.66 -21.32 -12.35
C ASP A 320 32.96 -22.23 -13.35
N GLU A 321 31.86 -22.90 -12.94
CA GLU A 321 31.15 -23.86 -13.79
C GLU A 321 29.86 -23.30 -14.41
N GLY A 322 29.36 -22.16 -13.92
CA GLY A 322 28.06 -21.61 -14.34
C GLY A 322 26.86 -22.50 -13.97
N LYS A 323 27.05 -23.42 -13.02
CA LYS A 323 26.03 -24.33 -12.51
C LYS A 323 25.59 -23.90 -11.12
N ARG A 324 24.33 -24.16 -10.80
CA ARG A 324 23.73 -23.83 -9.52
C ARG A 324 23.59 -25.07 -8.63
N LEU A 325 23.24 -24.86 -7.37
CA LEU A 325 23.13 -25.91 -6.34
C LEU A 325 22.16 -27.05 -6.70
N ASP A 326 21.14 -26.77 -7.49
CA ASP A 326 20.16 -27.71 -8.00
C ASP A 326 20.44 -28.19 -9.44
N GLY A 327 21.60 -27.85 -9.99
CA GLY A 327 22.05 -28.25 -11.34
C GLY A 327 21.58 -27.33 -12.47
N ARG A 328 20.74 -26.32 -12.19
CA ARG A 328 20.31 -25.31 -13.18
C ARG A 328 21.47 -24.43 -13.64
N LYS A 329 21.33 -23.81 -14.82
CA LYS A 329 22.14 -22.68 -15.25
C LYS A 329 21.70 -21.40 -14.52
N THR A 330 22.52 -20.35 -14.63
CA THR A 330 22.33 -19.08 -13.93
C THR A 330 21.03 -18.35 -14.32
N ASP A 331 20.53 -18.53 -15.53
CA ASP A 331 19.32 -17.90 -16.08
C ASP A 331 18.07 -18.82 -16.08
N GLU A 332 18.20 -20.08 -15.67
CA GLU A 332 17.10 -21.03 -15.64
C GLU A 332 16.17 -20.82 -14.44
N ILE A 333 14.87 -20.97 -14.70
CA ILE A 333 13.79 -20.86 -13.71
C ILE A 333 13.29 -22.27 -13.38
N ARG A 334 12.97 -22.54 -12.12
CA ARG A 334 12.38 -23.81 -11.67
C ARG A 334 11.07 -24.10 -12.40
N PRO A 335 10.65 -25.37 -12.53
CA PRO A 335 9.36 -25.72 -13.10
C PRO A 335 8.20 -24.98 -12.38
N ILE A 336 7.27 -24.47 -13.18
CA ILE A 336 6.10 -23.72 -12.67
C ILE A 336 4.84 -24.55 -12.93
N TRP A 337 4.01 -24.65 -11.90
CA TRP A 337 2.69 -25.24 -11.96
C TRP A 337 1.67 -24.28 -11.34
N CYS A 338 0.53 -24.10 -12.01
CA CYS A 338 -0.53 -23.20 -11.58
C CYS A 338 -1.90 -23.88 -11.66
N GLU A 339 -2.78 -23.55 -10.72
CA GLU A 339 -4.19 -23.95 -10.74
C GLU A 339 -5.07 -22.82 -10.24
N VAL A 340 -6.21 -22.58 -10.89
CA VAL A 340 -7.20 -21.58 -10.48
C VAL A 340 -8.51 -22.24 -10.05
N GLY A 341 -9.25 -21.59 -9.15
CA GLY A 341 -10.54 -22.09 -8.68
C GLY A 341 -10.45 -23.25 -7.68
N TYR A 342 -9.29 -23.50 -7.08
CA TYR A 342 -9.07 -24.61 -6.15
C TYR A 342 -9.96 -24.57 -4.91
N LEU A 343 -10.21 -23.38 -4.35
CA LEU A 343 -11.07 -23.19 -3.17
C LEU A 343 -12.53 -22.97 -3.60
N PRO A 344 -13.46 -23.90 -3.31
CA PRO A 344 -14.84 -23.81 -3.83
C PRO A 344 -15.65 -22.67 -3.23
N ALA A 345 -15.37 -22.25 -2.01
CA ALA A 345 -16.11 -21.19 -1.31
C ALA A 345 -15.47 -19.79 -1.43
N ALA A 346 -14.27 -19.68 -2.00
CA ALA A 346 -13.63 -18.39 -2.22
C ALA A 346 -14.17 -17.69 -3.48
N HIS A 347 -14.22 -16.35 -3.48
CA HIS A 347 -14.67 -15.58 -4.65
C HIS A 347 -13.72 -15.77 -5.84
N GLY A 348 -12.41 -15.85 -5.59
CA GLY A 348 -11.39 -16.35 -6.50
C GLY A 348 -10.29 -17.02 -5.71
N SER A 349 -9.59 -17.96 -6.34
CA SER A 349 -8.46 -18.66 -5.70
C SER A 349 -7.49 -19.21 -6.71
N ALA A 350 -6.22 -19.31 -6.31
CA ALA A 350 -5.17 -19.92 -7.12
C ALA A 350 -4.12 -20.59 -6.25
N ILE A 351 -3.52 -21.63 -6.82
CA ILE A 351 -2.26 -22.19 -6.38
C ILE A 351 -1.20 -21.80 -7.42
N PHE A 352 -0.08 -21.29 -6.94
CA PHE A 352 1.11 -21.09 -7.75
C PHE A 352 2.27 -21.81 -7.11
N THR A 353 2.91 -22.69 -7.88
CA THR A 353 4.07 -23.47 -7.44
C THR A 353 5.24 -23.22 -8.38
N ARG A 354 6.41 -22.93 -7.81
CA ARG A 354 7.68 -22.80 -8.53
C ARG A 354 8.75 -23.61 -7.80
N GLY A 355 9.05 -24.80 -8.33
CA GLY A 355 9.86 -25.79 -7.62
C GLY A 355 9.30 -26.05 -6.22
N GLU A 356 10.13 -25.83 -5.20
CA GLU A 356 9.81 -26.01 -3.77
C GLU A 356 9.28 -24.71 -3.12
N THR A 357 8.55 -23.90 -3.85
CA THR A 357 7.89 -22.69 -3.32
C THR A 357 6.46 -22.64 -3.81
N GLN A 358 5.51 -22.68 -2.88
CA GLN A 358 4.08 -22.75 -3.17
C GLN A 358 3.28 -21.73 -2.38
N SER A 359 2.37 -21.06 -3.07
CA SER A 359 1.39 -20.14 -2.48
C SER A 359 -0.03 -20.58 -2.82
N LEU A 360 -0.87 -20.68 -1.80
CA LEU A 360 -2.33 -20.78 -1.94
C LEU A 360 -2.91 -19.39 -1.65
N THR A 361 -3.53 -18.80 -2.66
CA THR A 361 -4.04 -17.43 -2.56
C THR A 361 -5.54 -17.39 -2.81
N SER A 362 -6.26 -16.64 -1.99
CA SER A 362 -7.70 -16.41 -2.10
C SER A 362 -8.01 -14.92 -2.25
N VAL A 363 -9.10 -14.63 -2.97
CA VAL A 363 -9.66 -13.29 -3.16
C VAL A 363 -11.05 -13.22 -2.56
N THR A 364 -11.31 -12.16 -1.81
CA THR A 364 -12.63 -11.80 -1.31
C THR A 364 -13.00 -10.42 -1.86
N LEU A 365 -14.19 -10.31 -2.43
CA LEU A 365 -14.78 -9.08 -2.91
C LEU A 365 -15.82 -8.63 -1.89
N GLY A 366 -15.59 -7.48 -1.28
CA GLY A 366 -16.43 -6.90 -0.25
C GLY A 366 -17.14 -5.62 -0.71
N THR A 367 -17.82 -4.99 0.22
CA THR A 367 -18.50 -3.71 0.04
C THR A 367 -17.60 -2.56 0.48
N LYS A 368 -18.00 -1.33 0.21
CA LYS A 368 -17.30 -0.14 0.70
C LYS A 368 -17.14 -0.12 2.24
N LEU A 369 -18.03 -0.77 2.98
CA LEU A 369 -17.96 -0.88 4.44
C LEU A 369 -16.82 -1.79 4.91
N ASP A 370 -16.30 -2.63 4.02
CA ASP A 370 -15.19 -3.57 4.29
C ASP A 370 -13.81 -2.95 3.97
N GLU A 371 -13.77 -1.71 3.46
CA GLU A 371 -12.51 -1.01 3.21
C GLU A 371 -11.71 -0.84 4.51
N LYS A 372 -10.39 -1.04 4.42
CA LYS A 372 -9.48 -0.83 5.55
C LYS A 372 -9.41 0.66 5.91
N VAL A 373 -9.82 1.00 7.13
CA VAL A 373 -9.67 2.37 7.64
C VAL A 373 -8.19 2.66 7.91
N LYS A 374 -7.69 3.76 7.35
CA LYS A 374 -6.37 4.34 7.64
C LYS A 374 -6.55 5.52 8.60
N ASP A 375 -6.00 5.39 9.80
CA ASP A 375 -5.88 6.49 10.78
C ASP A 375 -4.42 6.53 11.22
N GLU A 376 -3.58 7.09 10.37
CA GLU A 376 -2.15 7.28 10.60
C GLU A 376 -1.87 8.76 10.91
N VAL A 377 -0.67 9.09 11.35
CA VAL A 377 -0.33 10.46 11.78
C VAL A 377 -0.54 11.48 10.66
N LEU A 378 -0.09 11.18 9.45
CA LEU A 378 -0.19 12.05 8.30
C LEU A 378 -1.25 11.63 7.28
N VAL A 379 -1.68 10.36 7.30
CA VAL A 379 -2.60 9.79 6.32
C VAL A 379 -3.90 9.36 6.99
N GLN A 380 -5.03 9.85 6.47
CA GLN A 380 -6.37 9.44 6.86
C GLN A 380 -7.19 9.07 5.63
N GLY A 381 -8.08 8.12 5.78
CA GLY A 381 -8.96 7.67 4.71
C GLY A 381 -9.27 6.19 4.78
N THR A 382 -9.57 5.61 3.64
CA THR A 382 -9.81 4.18 3.48
C THR A 382 -8.93 3.59 2.38
N GLU A 383 -8.72 2.30 2.43
CA GLU A 383 -7.98 1.54 1.45
C GLU A 383 -8.85 0.42 0.89
N GLN A 384 -9.17 0.53 -0.39
CA GLN A 384 -10.07 -0.36 -1.11
C GLN A 384 -9.42 -1.70 -1.47
N PHE A 385 -8.10 -1.73 -1.67
CA PHE A 385 -7.34 -2.92 -2.00
C PHE A 385 -6.36 -3.26 -0.88
N VAL A 386 -6.47 -4.46 -0.32
CA VAL A 386 -5.57 -4.95 0.73
C VAL A 386 -5.04 -6.34 0.39
N LEU A 387 -3.78 -6.61 0.76
CA LEU A 387 -3.13 -7.90 0.60
C LEU A 387 -2.50 -8.34 1.91
N HIS A 388 -2.87 -9.53 2.38
CA HIS A 388 -2.31 -10.17 3.56
C HIS A 388 -1.48 -11.39 3.14
N TYR A 389 -0.27 -11.45 3.66
CA TYR A 389 0.70 -12.51 3.42
C TYR A 389 0.95 -13.25 4.73
N ASN A 390 0.81 -14.56 4.72
CA ASN A 390 1.02 -15.42 5.87
C ASN A 390 2.16 -16.42 5.57
N PHE A 391 3.08 -16.53 6.53
CA PHE A 391 4.25 -17.40 6.44
C PHE A 391 4.30 -18.36 7.63
N PRO A 392 3.49 -19.43 7.65
CA PRO A 392 3.45 -20.35 8.75
C PRO A 392 4.73 -21.19 8.85
N PRO A 393 5.16 -21.60 10.05
CA PRO A 393 6.40 -22.36 10.26
C PRO A 393 6.50 -23.66 9.45
N PHE A 394 5.39 -24.32 9.19
CA PHE A 394 5.39 -25.56 8.41
C PHE A 394 5.84 -25.35 6.95
N SER A 395 5.76 -24.12 6.42
CA SER A 395 6.20 -23.81 5.05
C SER A 395 7.71 -24.02 4.84
N THR A 396 8.48 -24.03 5.91
CA THR A 396 9.92 -24.34 5.94
C THR A 396 10.23 -25.64 6.70
N GLY A 397 9.20 -26.41 7.09
CA GLY A 397 9.38 -27.64 7.87
C GLY A 397 9.70 -27.43 9.35
N GLU A 398 9.55 -26.19 9.86
CA GLU A 398 9.89 -25.88 11.25
C GLU A 398 8.76 -26.30 12.23
N ALA A 399 9.12 -27.08 13.26
CA ALA A 399 8.22 -27.49 14.33
C ALA A 399 8.16 -26.41 15.42
N LYS A 400 7.47 -25.29 15.17
CA LYS A 400 7.27 -24.22 16.16
C LYS A 400 5.85 -23.63 16.10
N ALA A 401 5.43 -23.00 17.20
CA ALA A 401 4.14 -22.31 17.25
C ALA A 401 4.17 -21.02 16.41
N ALA A 402 3.07 -20.72 15.73
CA ALA A 402 2.88 -19.41 15.09
C ALA A 402 2.77 -18.31 16.17
N ARG A 403 3.60 -17.27 16.07
CA ARG A 403 3.67 -16.16 17.02
C ARG A 403 3.26 -14.85 16.36
N GLY A 404 1.97 -14.66 16.12
CA GLY A 404 1.48 -13.39 15.56
C GLY A 404 2.15 -12.96 14.25
N LEU A 405 1.81 -11.77 13.77
CA LEU A 405 2.33 -11.22 12.53
C LEU A 405 3.78 -10.72 12.70
N SER A 406 4.70 -11.20 11.86
CA SER A 406 6.09 -10.78 11.86
C SER A 406 6.34 -9.55 10.98
N ARG A 407 7.44 -8.81 11.25
CA ARG A 407 7.89 -7.70 10.39
C ARG A 407 8.17 -8.18 8.95
N ARG A 408 8.61 -9.43 8.78
CA ARG A 408 8.87 -10.03 7.46
C ARG A 408 7.56 -10.22 6.68
N GLU A 409 6.51 -10.70 7.33
CA GLU A 409 5.21 -10.89 6.70
C GLU A 409 4.60 -9.55 6.24
N ILE A 410 4.71 -8.50 7.04
CA ILE A 410 4.29 -7.14 6.66
C ILE A 410 5.07 -6.67 5.42
N GLY A 411 6.40 -6.82 5.40
CA GLY A 411 7.23 -6.40 4.27
C GLY A 411 6.94 -7.16 2.99
N HIS A 412 6.82 -8.49 3.05
CA HIS A 412 6.52 -9.33 1.88
C HIS A 412 5.11 -9.07 1.34
N GLY A 413 4.12 -8.93 2.24
CA GLY A 413 2.76 -8.59 1.86
C GLY A 413 2.69 -7.22 1.17
N HIS A 414 3.41 -6.23 1.69
CA HIS A 414 3.43 -4.89 1.12
C HIS A 414 4.13 -4.82 -0.25
N LEU A 415 5.20 -5.59 -0.45
CA LEU A 415 5.83 -5.71 -1.76
C LEU A 415 4.86 -6.31 -2.80
N ALA A 416 4.13 -7.38 -2.44
CA ALA A 416 3.14 -7.96 -3.33
C ALA A 416 1.94 -7.02 -3.57
N TRP A 417 1.52 -6.27 -2.56
CA TRP A 417 0.49 -5.24 -2.68
C TRP A 417 0.91 -4.13 -3.66
N ARG A 418 2.13 -3.57 -3.53
CA ARG A 418 2.69 -2.58 -4.47
C ARG A 418 2.75 -3.12 -5.89
N ALA A 419 3.15 -4.38 -6.05
CA ALA A 419 3.26 -5.02 -7.36
C ALA A 419 1.93 -5.08 -8.11
N LEU A 420 0.84 -5.39 -7.42
CA LEU A 420 -0.48 -5.63 -7.99
C LEU A 420 -1.34 -4.36 -8.08
N LYS A 421 -1.23 -3.45 -7.12
CA LYS A 421 -2.07 -2.25 -6.97
C LYS A 421 -2.22 -1.42 -8.26
N PRO A 422 -1.17 -1.14 -9.05
CA PRO A 422 -1.32 -0.34 -10.28
C PRO A 422 -2.23 -0.99 -11.33
N MET A 423 -2.37 -2.33 -11.28
CA MET A 423 -3.13 -3.13 -12.24
C MET A 423 -4.52 -3.52 -11.76
N VAL A 424 -4.80 -3.41 -10.47
CA VAL A 424 -6.15 -3.63 -9.91
C VAL A 424 -7.02 -2.42 -10.20
N PRO A 425 -8.17 -2.56 -10.89
CA PRO A 425 -9.12 -1.47 -11.05
C PRO A 425 -9.72 -1.09 -9.69
N LEU A 426 -9.79 0.20 -9.39
CA LEU A 426 -10.28 0.77 -8.14
C LEU A 426 -11.22 1.95 -8.41
N GLY A 427 -11.93 2.42 -7.39
CA GLY A 427 -12.86 3.54 -7.48
C GLY A 427 -14.03 3.24 -8.42
N GLU A 428 -14.30 4.13 -9.36
CA GLU A 428 -15.40 4.00 -10.32
C GLU A 428 -15.25 2.80 -11.27
N GLU A 429 -14.01 2.35 -11.52
CA GLU A 429 -13.73 1.19 -12.38
C GLU A 429 -14.10 -0.14 -11.71
N ASN A 430 -14.10 -0.18 -10.39
CA ASN A 430 -14.43 -1.37 -9.62
C ASN A 430 -15.01 -0.98 -8.24
N PRO A 431 -16.30 -1.17 -8.00
CA PRO A 431 -16.95 -0.77 -6.74
C PRO A 431 -16.67 -1.70 -5.57
N TYR A 432 -15.96 -2.83 -5.78
CA TYR A 432 -15.66 -3.77 -4.70
C TYR A 432 -14.44 -3.36 -3.89
N ALA A 433 -14.51 -3.50 -2.57
CA ALA A 433 -13.33 -3.66 -1.74
C ALA A 433 -12.70 -5.02 -2.04
N VAL A 434 -11.40 -5.03 -2.37
CA VAL A 434 -10.69 -6.23 -2.81
C VAL A 434 -9.70 -6.65 -1.74
N ARG A 435 -9.86 -7.86 -1.21
CA ARG A 435 -8.92 -8.45 -0.25
C ARG A 435 -8.26 -9.70 -0.83
N ILE A 436 -6.93 -9.74 -0.83
CA ILE A 436 -6.14 -10.93 -1.11
C ILE A 436 -5.59 -11.49 0.20
N VAL A 437 -5.64 -12.81 0.34
CA VAL A 437 -4.93 -13.54 1.39
C VAL A 437 -4.07 -14.59 0.72
N SER A 438 -2.75 -14.52 0.95
CA SER A 438 -1.77 -15.45 0.42
C SER A 438 -1.14 -16.25 1.55
N ASP A 439 -1.41 -17.54 1.58
CA ASP A 439 -0.84 -18.49 2.52
C ASP A 439 0.31 -19.25 1.85
N ILE A 440 1.51 -19.11 2.38
CA ILE A 440 2.69 -19.82 1.88
C ILE A 440 2.68 -21.24 2.45
N LEU A 441 2.57 -22.22 1.57
CA LEU A 441 2.51 -23.62 1.95
C LEU A 441 3.88 -24.29 1.95
N GLU A 442 4.78 -23.82 1.08
CA GLU A 442 6.13 -24.33 0.93
C GLU A 442 7.06 -23.20 0.50
N SER A 443 8.29 -23.15 1.01
CA SER A 443 9.23 -22.06 0.73
C SER A 443 10.69 -22.50 0.66
N ASN A 444 11.26 -22.40 -0.55
CA ASN A 444 12.68 -22.46 -0.81
C ASN A 444 13.08 -21.34 -1.80
N GLY A 445 13.12 -20.11 -1.29
CA GLY A 445 13.44 -18.90 -2.07
C GLY A 445 12.22 -18.15 -2.62
N SER A 446 12.16 -16.88 -2.33
CA SER A 446 11.21 -15.86 -2.81
C SER A 446 9.72 -16.23 -2.84
N SER A 447 9.19 -16.49 -1.66
CA SER A 447 7.74 -16.71 -1.46
C SER A 447 6.89 -15.45 -1.74
N SER A 448 7.45 -14.24 -1.59
CA SER A 448 6.76 -13.00 -1.95
C SER A 448 6.47 -12.90 -3.46
N MET A 449 7.38 -13.39 -4.30
CA MET A 449 7.15 -13.43 -5.75
C MET A 449 6.14 -14.51 -6.15
N ALA A 450 6.08 -15.62 -5.42
CA ALA A 450 5.00 -16.59 -5.56
C ALA A 450 3.64 -15.97 -5.21
N THR A 451 3.59 -15.13 -4.17
CA THR A 451 2.38 -14.36 -3.79
C THR A 451 1.93 -13.40 -4.90
N VAL A 452 2.84 -12.69 -5.57
CA VAL A 452 2.50 -11.81 -6.71
C VAL A 452 1.86 -12.61 -7.83
N CYS A 453 2.45 -13.74 -8.20
CA CYS A 453 1.96 -14.59 -9.28
C CYS A 453 0.60 -15.24 -8.93
N ALA A 454 0.48 -15.80 -7.71
CA ALA A 454 -0.76 -16.38 -7.23
C ALA A 454 -1.86 -15.34 -7.05
N GLY A 455 -1.50 -14.12 -6.62
CA GLY A 455 -2.42 -12.99 -6.50
C GLY A 455 -3.00 -12.56 -7.86
N THR A 456 -2.17 -12.49 -8.88
CA THR A 456 -2.61 -12.24 -10.27
C THR A 456 -3.62 -13.31 -10.73
N LEU A 457 -3.26 -14.60 -10.56
CA LEU A 457 -4.13 -15.73 -10.94
C LEU A 457 -5.47 -15.70 -10.18
N ALA A 458 -5.42 -15.46 -8.86
CA ALA A 458 -6.61 -15.45 -8.01
C ALA A 458 -7.54 -14.26 -8.31
N LEU A 459 -6.99 -13.08 -8.63
CA LEU A 459 -7.78 -11.93 -9.09
C LEU A 459 -8.47 -12.21 -10.42
N MET A 460 -7.77 -12.83 -11.37
CA MET A 460 -8.34 -13.22 -12.66
C MET A 460 -9.42 -14.30 -12.47
N ASP A 461 -9.22 -15.28 -11.57
CA ASP A 461 -10.24 -16.29 -11.21
C ASP A 461 -11.45 -15.69 -10.52
N ALA A 462 -11.25 -14.59 -9.75
CA ALA A 462 -12.35 -13.86 -9.13
C ALA A 462 -13.18 -13.03 -10.12
N GLY A 463 -12.76 -12.89 -11.38
CA GLY A 463 -13.41 -12.05 -12.38
C GLY A 463 -13.05 -10.56 -12.27
N VAL A 464 -12.06 -10.19 -11.46
CA VAL A 464 -11.54 -8.82 -11.39
C VAL A 464 -10.84 -8.49 -12.70
N LYS A 465 -11.29 -7.43 -13.36
CA LYS A 465 -10.79 -7.04 -14.70
C LYS A 465 -9.45 -6.30 -14.56
N LEU A 466 -8.39 -7.04 -14.21
CA LEU A 466 -7.04 -6.47 -14.14
C LEU A 466 -6.70 -5.74 -15.43
N LYS A 467 -6.03 -4.58 -15.32
CA LYS A 467 -5.55 -3.83 -16.48
C LYS A 467 -4.57 -4.68 -17.31
N LYS A 468 -3.66 -5.37 -16.61
CA LYS A 468 -2.73 -6.35 -17.18
C LYS A 468 -2.32 -7.35 -16.09
N PRO A 469 -1.97 -8.60 -16.45
CA PRO A 469 -1.43 -9.56 -15.50
C PRO A 469 0.00 -9.16 -15.09
N VAL A 470 0.34 -9.46 -13.83
CA VAL A 470 1.64 -9.15 -13.21
C VAL A 470 2.34 -10.44 -12.83
N SER A 471 3.62 -10.53 -13.10
CA SER A 471 4.52 -11.57 -12.59
C SER A 471 5.63 -10.98 -11.74
N GLY A 472 6.37 -11.83 -11.03
CA GLY A 472 7.51 -11.42 -10.23
C GLY A 472 8.59 -12.49 -10.18
N ILE A 473 9.85 -12.04 -10.11
CA ILE A 473 11.02 -12.89 -10.00
C ILE A 473 11.99 -12.36 -8.95
N ALA A 474 12.72 -13.27 -8.28
CA ALA A 474 13.85 -12.91 -7.44
C ALA A 474 15.16 -13.29 -8.11
N MET A 475 16.04 -12.30 -8.21
CA MET A 475 17.37 -12.43 -8.74
C MET A 475 18.39 -12.46 -7.59
N GLY A 476 19.49 -13.15 -7.80
CA GLY A 476 20.65 -13.12 -6.92
C GLY A 476 21.89 -12.71 -7.66
N LEU A 477 22.96 -12.51 -6.90
CA LEU A 477 24.29 -12.23 -7.41
C LEU A 477 25.31 -13.02 -6.60
N ILE A 478 26.24 -13.65 -7.30
CA ILE A 478 27.49 -14.12 -6.73
C ILE A 478 28.59 -13.34 -7.42
N SER A 479 29.47 -12.73 -6.64
CA SER A 479 30.61 -11.97 -7.17
C SER A 479 31.88 -12.27 -6.38
N ASP A 480 33.02 -12.10 -7.02
CA ASP A 480 34.32 -12.18 -6.37
C ASP A 480 35.15 -10.94 -6.74
N SER A 481 35.37 -10.09 -5.75
CA SER A 481 36.13 -8.83 -5.94
C SER A 481 37.60 -9.04 -6.31
N GLN A 482 38.18 -10.20 -5.98
CA GLN A 482 39.60 -10.49 -6.28
C GLN A 482 39.76 -10.88 -7.74
N SER A 483 38.90 -11.74 -8.28
CA SER A 483 38.98 -12.15 -9.69
C SER A 483 38.18 -11.24 -10.63
N GLY A 484 37.30 -10.40 -10.10
CA GLY A 484 36.34 -9.59 -10.87
C GLY A 484 35.23 -10.38 -11.54
N LYS A 485 35.10 -11.70 -11.24
CA LYS A 485 34.01 -12.55 -11.76
C LYS A 485 32.71 -12.23 -11.05
N TRP A 486 31.61 -12.34 -11.78
CA TRP A 486 30.26 -12.26 -11.23
C TRP A 486 29.26 -13.09 -12.04
N ALA A 487 28.21 -13.53 -11.39
CA ALA A 487 27.11 -14.29 -12.00
C ALA A 487 25.78 -13.82 -11.41
N VAL A 488 24.87 -13.37 -12.27
CA VAL A 488 23.47 -13.06 -11.90
C VAL A 488 22.65 -14.34 -11.98
N LEU A 489 21.85 -14.64 -10.95
CA LEU A 489 21.04 -15.83 -10.82
C LEU A 489 19.55 -15.49 -10.93
N SER A 490 18.81 -16.17 -11.80
CA SER A 490 17.36 -16.06 -11.91
C SER A 490 16.68 -17.04 -10.96
N ASP A 491 15.60 -16.64 -10.29
CA ASP A 491 14.81 -17.52 -9.42
C ASP A 491 15.67 -18.22 -8.36
N ILE A 492 16.20 -17.43 -7.44
CA ILE A 492 17.13 -17.90 -6.41
C ILE A 492 16.49 -18.86 -5.41
N LEU A 493 17.27 -19.83 -4.95
CA LEU A 493 16.97 -20.69 -3.82
C LEU A 493 17.21 -19.97 -2.49
N GLY A 494 16.66 -20.49 -1.38
CA GLY A 494 16.94 -19.96 -0.05
C GLY A 494 18.43 -19.96 0.30
N ASP A 495 19.14 -21.02 -0.04
CA ASP A 495 20.59 -21.11 0.17
C ASP A 495 21.35 -20.07 -0.66
N GLU A 496 20.94 -19.84 -1.91
CA GLU A 496 21.55 -18.82 -2.78
C GLU A 496 21.26 -17.40 -2.31
N ASP A 497 20.13 -17.13 -1.66
CA ASP A 497 19.86 -15.87 -0.97
C ASP A 497 20.85 -15.67 0.19
N HIS A 498 21.07 -16.69 1.03
CA HIS A 498 22.01 -16.59 2.15
C HIS A 498 23.48 -16.44 1.72
N LEU A 499 23.87 -17.15 0.67
CA LEU A 499 25.24 -17.15 0.14
C LEU A 499 25.54 -15.96 -0.78
N GLY A 500 24.50 -15.37 -1.34
CA GLY A 500 24.58 -14.35 -2.38
C GLY A 500 24.91 -12.96 -1.85
N ASP A 501 25.34 -12.13 -2.77
CA ASP A 501 25.74 -10.74 -2.56
C ASP A 501 24.59 -9.76 -2.80
N MET A 502 23.48 -10.24 -3.39
CA MET A 502 22.28 -9.45 -3.70
C MET A 502 21.04 -10.35 -3.64
N ASP A 503 19.94 -9.82 -3.08
CA ASP A 503 18.56 -10.30 -3.26
C ASP A 503 17.77 -9.20 -3.96
N PHE A 504 17.38 -9.45 -5.20
CA PHE A 504 16.74 -8.45 -6.03
C PHE A 504 15.44 -8.95 -6.61
N LYS A 505 14.32 -8.44 -6.10
CA LYS A 505 12.97 -8.78 -6.53
C LYS A 505 12.45 -7.74 -7.51
N VAL A 506 11.98 -8.17 -8.68
CA VAL A 506 11.41 -7.33 -9.72
C VAL A 506 10.06 -7.88 -10.13
N THR A 507 9.04 -7.03 -10.10
CA THR A 507 7.68 -7.36 -10.53
C THR A 507 7.25 -6.48 -11.70
N GLY A 508 6.32 -6.95 -12.51
CA GLY A 508 5.78 -6.12 -13.59
C GLY A 508 4.91 -6.88 -14.56
N THR A 509 4.39 -6.13 -15.51
CA THR A 509 3.64 -6.62 -16.66
C THR A 509 4.58 -6.92 -17.84
N LYS A 510 4.02 -7.22 -19.00
CA LYS A 510 4.81 -7.32 -20.24
C LYS A 510 5.46 -5.98 -20.65
N ASP A 511 4.90 -4.86 -20.24
CA ASP A 511 5.27 -3.53 -20.72
C ASP A 511 6.23 -2.78 -19.79
N GLY A 512 6.33 -3.16 -18.50
CA GLY A 512 7.24 -2.50 -17.58
C GLY A 512 7.15 -3.00 -16.13
N ILE A 513 7.96 -2.38 -15.27
CA ILE A 513 8.11 -2.71 -13.85
C ILE A 513 6.97 -2.06 -13.06
N THR A 514 6.40 -2.80 -12.08
CA THR A 514 5.37 -2.30 -11.16
C THR A 514 5.88 -2.13 -9.74
N ALA A 515 6.80 -2.98 -9.28
CA ALA A 515 7.45 -2.80 -7.98
C ALA A 515 8.82 -3.49 -7.96
N THR A 516 9.64 -3.06 -7.02
CA THR A 516 10.98 -3.61 -6.80
C THR A 516 11.35 -3.62 -5.32
N GLN A 517 12.20 -4.59 -4.96
CA GLN A 517 12.90 -4.61 -3.69
C GLN A 517 14.28 -5.21 -3.91
N MET A 518 15.34 -4.48 -3.55
CA MET A 518 16.74 -4.91 -3.69
C MET A 518 17.47 -4.73 -2.37
N ASP A 519 18.20 -5.76 -1.98
CA ASP A 519 19.13 -5.78 -0.86
C ASP A 519 20.50 -6.18 -1.35
N ILE A 520 21.51 -5.36 -1.10
CA ILE A 520 22.90 -5.61 -1.43
C ILE A 520 23.65 -5.90 -0.13
N LYS A 521 24.39 -7.01 -0.12
CA LYS A 521 25.06 -7.56 1.07
C LYS A 521 26.57 -7.42 1.03
N VAL A 522 27.09 -6.82 -0.04
CA VAL A 522 28.53 -6.58 -0.28
C VAL A 522 28.79 -5.11 -0.48
N ASP A 523 30.08 -4.75 -0.39
CA ASP A 523 30.57 -3.39 -0.54
C ASP A 523 30.61 -3.00 -2.02
N GLY A 524 29.43 -2.79 -2.62
CA GLY A 524 29.25 -2.22 -3.93
C GLY A 524 28.89 -3.16 -5.06
N LEU A 525 28.01 -2.67 -5.90
CA LEU A 525 27.72 -3.22 -7.21
C LEU A 525 27.95 -2.17 -8.29
N SER A 526 28.63 -2.57 -9.36
CA SER A 526 28.72 -1.70 -10.53
C SER A 526 27.36 -1.54 -11.20
N TYR A 527 27.13 -0.38 -11.82
CA TYR A 527 25.90 -0.15 -12.59
C TYR A 527 25.76 -1.11 -13.78
N GLU A 528 26.85 -1.69 -14.26
CA GLU A 528 26.86 -2.72 -15.30
C GLU A 528 26.20 -4.02 -14.81
N VAL A 529 26.59 -4.48 -13.62
CA VAL A 529 26.00 -5.66 -12.98
C VAL A 529 24.50 -5.43 -12.69
N LEU A 530 24.15 -4.25 -12.22
CA LEU A 530 22.77 -3.89 -11.96
C LEU A 530 21.93 -3.87 -13.24
N ALA A 531 22.46 -3.32 -14.33
CA ALA A 531 21.78 -3.33 -15.64
C ALA A 531 21.61 -4.76 -16.17
N ALA A 532 22.62 -5.63 -16.03
CA ALA A 532 22.54 -7.02 -16.41
C ALA A 532 21.51 -7.79 -15.59
N ALA A 533 21.43 -7.52 -14.28
CA ALA A 533 20.42 -8.12 -13.39
C ALA A 533 19.00 -7.70 -13.76
N LEU A 534 18.78 -6.45 -14.09
CA LEU A 534 17.49 -5.93 -14.56
C LEU A 534 17.05 -6.58 -15.88
N GLU A 535 17.95 -6.69 -16.87
CA GLU A 535 17.62 -7.32 -18.15
C GLU A 535 17.36 -8.83 -18.00
N GLN A 536 18.12 -9.52 -17.17
CA GLN A 536 17.88 -10.94 -16.88
C GLN A 536 16.57 -11.12 -16.10
N ALA A 537 16.26 -10.24 -15.16
CA ALA A 537 14.97 -10.22 -14.45
C ALA A 537 13.79 -10.01 -15.41
N ARG A 538 13.93 -9.12 -16.40
CA ARG A 538 12.92 -8.91 -17.44
C ARG A 538 12.61 -10.19 -18.20
N LYS A 539 13.62 -10.91 -18.66
CA LYS A 539 13.45 -12.18 -19.39
C LYS A 539 12.76 -13.22 -18.51
N GLY A 540 13.20 -13.37 -17.26
CA GLY A 540 12.62 -14.30 -16.32
C GLY A 540 11.18 -13.97 -15.95
N ARG A 541 10.87 -12.68 -15.75
CA ARG A 541 9.54 -12.18 -15.45
C ARG A 541 8.57 -12.45 -16.61
N LEU A 542 8.99 -12.24 -17.85
CA LEU A 542 8.18 -12.55 -19.04
C LEU A 542 7.91 -14.05 -19.17
N HIS A 543 8.91 -14.91 -18.93
CA HIS A 543 8.73 -16.35 -18.92
C HIS A 543 7.69 -16.80 -17.87
N ILE A 544 7.76 -16.24 -16.65
CA ILE A 544 6.77 -16.53 -15.60
C ILE A 544 5.38 -16.03 -15.99
N LEU A 545 5.30 -14.85 -16.63
CA LEU A 545 4.05 -14.29 -17.11
C LEU A 545 3.38 -15.20 -18.17
N ASP A 546 4.15 -15.76 -19.08
CA ASP A 546 3.65 -16.74 -20.06
C ASP A 546 3.03 -17.96 -19.36
N LYS A 547 3.67 -18.48 -18.29
CA LYS A 547 3.10 -19.59 -17.49
C LYS A 547 1.81 -19.22 -16.77
N ILE A 548 1.69 -17.99 -16.28
CA ILE A 548 0.46 -17.48 -15.69
C ILE A 548 -0.66 -17.43 -16.75
N THR A 549 -0.37 -16.91 -17.93
CA THR A 549 -1.34 -16.75 -19.02
C THR A 549 -1.69 -18.09 -19.70
N GLU A 550 -0.82 -19.09 -19.67
CA GLU A 550 -1.14 -20.47 -20.04
C GLU A 550 -2.22 -21.09 -19.12
N CYS A 551 -2.21 -20.74 -17.82
CA CYS A 551 -3.18 -21.22 -16.84
C CYS A 551 -4.54 -20.52 -16.95
N ILE A 552 -4.52 -19.18 -17.06
CA ILE A 552 -5.69 -18.33 -17.27
C ILE A 552 -5.29 -17.12 -18.12
N ALA A 553 -5.79 -17.06 -19.36
CA ALA A 553 -5.39 -16.03 -20.32
C ALA A 553 -6.07 -14.67 -20.06
N GLU A 554 -7.33 -14.71 -19.65
CA GLU A 554 -8.17 -13.52 -19.41
C GLU A 554 -8.90 -13.67 -18.09
N PRO A 555 -9.20 -12.60 -17.37
CA PRO A 555 -10.07 -12.64 -16.20
C PRO A 555 -11.42 -13.27 -16.56
N ARG A 556 -11.98 -14.10 -15.67
CA ARG A 556 -13.30 -14.68 -15.88
C ARG A 556 -14.31 -13.61 -16.26
N GLU A 557 -15.19 -13.96 -17.19
CA GLU A 557 -16.17 -13.02 -17.74
C GLU A 557 -17.13 -12.54 -16.66
N ASP A 558 -17.54 -13.43 -15.76
CA ASP A 558 -18.48 -13.17 -14.68
C ASP A 558 -17.98 -13.70 -13.33
N TYR A 559 -18.50 -13.13 -12.24
CA TYR A 559 -18.26 -13.58 -10.88
C TYR A 559 -18.94 -14.91 -10.59
N LYS A 560 -18.42 -15.65 -9.61
CA LYS A 560 -19.10 -16.87 -9.12
C LYS A 560 -20.50 -16.53 -8.58
N PRO A 561 -21.47 -17.48 -8.64
CA PRO A 561 -22.87 -17.20 -8.29
C PRO A 561 -23.10 -16.66 -6.88
N PHE A 562 -22.22 -17.01 -5.93
CA PHE A 562 -22.33 -16.57 -4.53
C PHE A 562 -21.55 -15.27 -4.21
N VAL A 563 -20.89 -14.68 -5.18
CA VAL A 563 -20.24 -13.36 -5.01
C VAL A 563 -21.34 -12.30 -4.98
N PRO A 564 -21.38 -11.43 -3.97
CA PRO A 564 -22.33 -10.33 -3.93
C PRO A 564 -22.21 -9.45 -5.17
N ARG A 565 -23.35 -9.17 -5.82
CA ARG A 565 -23.40 -8.27 -7.00
C ARG A 565 -23.58 -6.84 -6.53
N ILE A 566 -23.02 -5.91 -7.28
CA ILE A 566 -23.17 -4.48 -7.05
C ILE A 566 -23.85 -3.86 -8.25
N VAL A 567 -24.89 -3.06 -7.98
CA VAL A 567 -25.52 -2.18 -8.96
C VAL A 567 -25.31 -0.75 -8.51
N GLN A 568 -24.63 0.03 -9.34
CA GLN A 568 -24.35 1.44 -9.07
C GLN A 568 -25.34 2.32 -9.84
N ILE A 569 -25.87 3.35 -9.19
CA ILE A 569 -26.67 4.41 -9.81
C ILE A 569 -26.19 5.77 -9.32
N THR A 570 -26.10 6.72 -10.24
CA THR A 570 -25.79 8.11 -9.91
C THR A 570 -27.09 8.89 -9.74
N ILE A 571 -27.22 9.62 -8.65
CA ILE A 571 -28.37 10.47 -8.33
C ILE A 571 -27.94 11.93 -8.14
N PRO A 572 -28.84 12.92 -8.34
CA PRO A 572 -28.56 14.31 -8.00
C PRO A 572 -28.26 14.47 -6.49
N GLN A 573 -27.35 15.39 -6.14
CA GLN A 573 -26.94 15.66 -4.76
C GLN A 573 -28.13 16.01 -3.85
N ASP A 574 -29.05 16.80 -4.33
CA ASP A 574 -30.28 17.22 -3.59
C ASP A 574 -31.23 16.07 -3.30
N MET A 575 -31.11 14.94 -4.02
CA MET A 575 -31.91 13.74 -3.81
C MET A 575 -31.30 12.77 -2.79
N ILE A 576 -30.05 12.95 -2.38
CA ILE A 576 -29.39 12.09 -1.37
C ILE A 576 -30.23 12.05 -0.09
N GLY A 577 -30.67 13.22 0.39
CA GLY A 577 -31.50 13.31 1.58
C GLY A 577 -32.84 12.59 1.47
N ALA A 578 -33.45 12.55 0.28
CA ALA A 578 -34.71 11.85 0.04
C ALA A 578 -34.53 10.32 0.05
N VAL A 579 -33.43 9.81 -0.50
CA VAL A 579 -33.10 8.38 -0.50
C VAL A 579 -32.74 7.88 0.90
N ILE A 580 -32.01 8.67 1.68
CA ILE A 580 -31.69 8.34 3.08
C ILE A 580 -32.95 8.41 3.95
N GLY A 581 -33.77 9.45 3.78
CA GLY A 581 -34.95 9.74 4.57
C GLY A 581 -34.65 10.21 5.99
N PRO A 582 -35.68 10.70 6.74
CA PRO A 582 -35.52 11.19 8.11
C PRO A 582 -34.93 10.11 9.04
N GLY A 583 -33.73 10.38 9.60
CA GLY A 583 -33.03 9.44 10.47
C GLY A 583 -32.67 8.10 9.79
N GLY A 584 -32.51 8.09 8.46
CA GLY A 584 -32.13 6.88 7.71
C GLY A 584 -33.27 5.88 7.48
N LYS A 585 -34.54 6.24 7.79
CA LYS A 585 -35.68 5.31 7.74
C LYS A 585 -35.97 4.77 6.35
N VAL A 586 -35.82 5.59 5.30
CA VAL A 586 -36.15 5.18 3.93
C VAL A 586 -35.15 4.15 3.43
N ILE A 587 -33.83 4.45 3.55
CA ILE A 587 -32.79 3.53 3.13
C ILE A 587 -32.81 2.23 3.92
N GLN A 588 -33.05 2.28 5.25
CA GLN A 588 -33.18 1.09 6.10
C GLN A 588 -34.38 0.24 5.71
N ASP A 589 -35.51 0.85 5.36
CA ASP A 589 -36.70 0.12 4.90
C ASP A 589 -36.45 -0.55 3.54
N ILE A 590 -35.77 0.13 2.60
CA ILE A 590 -35.37 -0.47 1.33
C ILE A 590 -34.47 -1.68 1.59
N GLN A 591 -33.43 -1.54 2.37
CA GLN A 591 -32.47 -2.60 2.70
C GLN A 591 -33.18 -3.81 3.36
N LYS A 592 -34.06 -3.55 4.34
CA LYS A 592 -34.76 -4.59 5.07
C LYS A 592 -35.75 -5.36 4.17
N THR A 593 -36.48 -4.68 3.31
CA THR A 593 -37.51 -5.30 2.47
C THR A 593 -36.95 -6.02 1.26
N THR A 594 -35.81 -5.59 0.75
CA THR A 594 -35.16 -6.22 -0.41
C THR A 594 -34.02 -7.18 -0.03
N GLY A 595 -33.54 -7.16 1.23
CA GLY A 595 -32.38 -7.96 1.65
C GLY A 595 -31.06 -7.48 1.04
N THR A 596 -31.00 -6.18 0.64
CA THR A 596 -29.79 -5.58 0.05
C THR A 596 -29.07 -4.68 1.06
N THR A 597 -27.79 -4.40 0.82
CA THR A 597 -27.03 -3.35 1.51
C THR A 597 -26.86 -2.18 0.57
N ILE A 598 -27.09 -0.95 1.05
CA ILE A 598 -27.02 0.25 0.21
C ILE A 598 -26.06 1.24 0.86
N THR A 599 -25.07 1.73 0.09
CA THR A 599 -24.18 2.82 0.50
C THR A 599 -24.34 4.00 -0.45
N ILE A 600 -24.22 5.22 0.09
CA ILE A 600 -24.31 6.46 -0.69
C ILE A 600 -23.06 7.27 -0.40
N THR A 601 -22.37 7.68 -1.47
CA THR A 601 -21.19 8.54 -1.40
C THR A 601 -21.42 9.77 -2.24
N GLU A 602 -21.08 10.94 -1.70
CA GLU A 602 -21.12 12.19 -2.43
C GLU A 602 -19.77 12.44 -3.12
N VAL A 603 -19.79 12.60 -4.44
CA VAL A 603 -18.63 12.87 -5.28
C VAL A 603 -19.03 13.90 -6.34
N ASP A 604 -18.28 14.98 -6.49
CA ASP A 604 -18.47 16.01 -7.52
C ASP A 604 -19.93 16.51 -7.65
N ASN A 605 -20.57 16.83 -6.54
CA ASN A 605 -21.97 17.26 -6.45
C ASN A 605 -22.99 16.23 -6.97
N LYS A 606 -22.65 14.95 -6.91
CA LYS A 606 -23.53 13.82 -7.24
C LYS A 606 -23.54 12.82 -6.11
N GLY A 607 -24.65 12.11 -5.93
CA GLY A 607 -24.72 10.95 -5.06
C GLY A 607 -24.48 9.67 -5.85
N ILE A 608 -23.43 8.93 -5.50
CA ILE A 608 -23.18 7.58 -6.03
C ILE A 608 -23.81 6.60 -5.06
N VAL A 609 -24.79 5.85 -5.53
CA VAL A 609 -25.51 4.85 -4.73
C VAL A 609 -25.09 3.46 -5.18
N ASP A 610 -24.44 2.71 -4.29
CA ASP A 610 -24.06 1.33 -4.49
C ASP A 610 -25.05 0.41 -3.79
N ILE A 611 -25.65 -0.50 -4.53
CA ILE A 611 -26.63 -1.48 -4.05
C ILE A 611 -25.98 -2.86 -4.12
N PHE A 612 -25.80 -3.51 -2.97
CA PHE A 612 -25.17 -4.82 -2.84
C PHE A 612 -26.24 -5.88 -2.56
N GLY A 613 -26.20 -6.99 -3.29
CA GLY A 613 -27.11 -8.12 -3.06
C GLY A 613 -26.64 -9.38 -3.78
N GLN A 614 -27.08 -10.54 -3.30
CA GLN A 614 -26.77 -11.84 -3.93
C GLN A 614 -27.77 -12.20 -5.04
N ASP A 615 -29.00 -11.74 -4.91
CA ASP A 615 -30.10 -12.04 -5.83
C ASP A 615 -30.41 -10.84 -6.73
N LYS A 616 -30.53 -11.11 -8.03
CA LYS A 616 -30.86 -10.10 -9.04
C LYS A 616 -32.24 -9.46 -8.76
N THR A 617 -33.20 -10.24 -8.32
CA THR A 617 -34.56 -9.75 -8.01
C THR A 617 -34.52 -8.74 -6.85
N ALA A 618 -33.71 -9.02 -5.83
CA ALA A 618 -33.46 -8.13 -4.70
C ALA A 618 -32.81 -6.81 -5.14
N LEU A 619 -31.79 -6.90 -5.99
CA LEU A 619 -31.10 -5.72 -6.56
C LEU A 619 -32.04 -4.86 -7.41
N ASP A 620 -32.79 -5.49 -8.32
CA ASP A 620 -33.75 -4.79 -9.18
C ASP A 620 -34.87 -4.15 -8.34
N GLY A 621 -35.32 -4.81 -7.27
CA GLY A 621 -36.27 -4.27 -6.32
C GLY A 621 -35.77 -3.01 -5.61
N ALA A 622 -34.55 -3.04 -5.09
CA ALA A 622 -33.91 -1.88 -4.46
C ALA A 622 -33.67 -0.74 -5.47
N LEU A 623 -33.14 -1.07 -6.64
CA LEU A 623 -32.87 -0.11 -7.72
C LEU A 623 -34.14 0.61 -8.17
N ASN A 624 -35.25 -0.14 -8.36
CA ASN A 624 -36.52 0.43 -8.80
C ASN A 624 -37.11 1.36 -7.72
N ARG A 625 -37.00 1.02 -6.44
CA ARG A 625 -37.41 1.89 -5.35
C ARG A 625 -36.60 3.19 -5.29
N ILE A 626 -35.28 3.12 -5.46
CA ILE A 626 -34.42 4.31 -5.50
C ILE A 626 -34.76 5.15 -6.72
N LYS A 627 -34.89 4.55 -7.91
CA LYS A 627 -35.32 5.25 -9.13
C LYS A 627 -36.64 5.96 -8.97
N ALA A 628 -37.62 5.34 -8.31
CA ALA A 628 -38.92 5.96 -8.04
C ALA A 628 -38.82 7.20 -7.14
N ILE A 629 -37.92 7.18 -6.13
CA ILE A 629 -37.67 8.32 -5.24
C ILE A 629 -37.01 9.50 -5.99
N VAL A 630 -36.01 9.20 -6.85
CA VAL A 630 -35.26 10.23 -7.54
C VAL A 630 -35.86 10.66 -8.88
N ALA A 631 -36.91 9.97 -9.35
CA ALA A 631 -37.56 10.29 -10.61
C ALA A 631 -38.07 11.75 -10.60
N ILE A 632 -37.75 12.49 -11.62
CA ILE A 632 -38.21 13.87 -11.81
C ILE A 632 -39.41 13.83 -12.77
N PRO A 633 -40.57 14.41 -12.38
CA PRO A 633 -41.71 14.47 -13.28
C PRO A 633 -41.40 15.27 -14.55
N GLU A 634 -41.68 14.70 -15.70
CA GLU A 634 -41.45 15.34 -17.00
C GLU A 634 -42.68 16.13 -17.47
N ILE A 635 -42.44 17.37 -17.93
CA ILE A 635 -43.51 18.20 -18.47
C ILE A 635 -43.96 17.62 -19.81
N GLY A 636 -45.28 17.39 -19.93
CA GLY A 636 -45.88 16.81 -21.11
C GLY A 636 -46.27 15.35 -20.97
N GLU A 637 -45.80 14.66 -19.93
CA GLU A 637 -46.17 13.27 -19.61
C GLU A 637 -47.49 13.18 -18.87
N THR A 638 -48.18 12.02 -19.04
CA THR A 638 -49.42 11.69 -18.37
C THR A 638 -49.16 10.76 -17.19
N TYR A 639 -49.64 11.13 -16.02
CA TYR A 639 -49.48 10.39 -14.77
C TYR A 639 -50.85 9.88 -14.28
N HIS A 640 -50.88 8.65 -13.79
CA HIS A 640 -51.98 8.13 -13.01
C HIS A 640 -51.73 8.47 -11.54
N GLY A 641 -52.43 9.48 -11.02
CA GLY A 641 -52.16 10.04 -9.69
C GLY A 641 -53.35 9.91 -8.75
N LYS A 642 -53.04 9.92 -7.44
CA LYS A 642 -54.04 9.82 -6.38
C LYS A 642 -54.29 11.17 -5.73
N ILE A 643 -55.54 11.58 -5.56
CA ILE A 643 -55.91 12.84 -4.89
C ILE A 643 -55.57 12.72 -3.39
N ARG A 644 -54.65 13.54 -2.92
CA ARG A 644 -54.20 13.57 -1.51
C ARG A 644 -55.00 14.54 -0.69
N SER A 645 -55.32 15.71 -1.23
CA SER A 645 -56.16 16.71 -0.55
C SER A 645 -56.87 17.60 -1.56
N ILE A 646 -58.04 18.05 -1.15
CA ILE A 646 -58.88 18.98 -1.93
C ILE A 646 -58.91 20.34 -1.23
N VAL A 647 -58.65 21.40 -2.00
CA VAL A 647 -58.68 22.79 -1.55
C VAL A 647 -59.64 23.60 -2.39
N THR A 648 -60.06 24.78 -1.94
CA THR A 648 -61.07 25.60 -2.60
C THR A 648 -60.83 25.94 -4.07
N PHE A 649 -59.55 25.91 -4.51
CA PHE A 649 -59.14 26.26 -5.86
C PHE A 649 -58.61 25.07 -6.69
N GLY A 650 -58.65 23.82 -6.16
CA GLY A 650 -58.21 22.63 -6.87
C GLY A 650 -57.96 21.43 -6.00
N ALA A 651 -57.22 20.45 -6.51
CA ALA A 651 -56.80 19.25 -5.79
C ALA A 651 -55.27 19.07 -5.88
N PHE A 652 -54.66 18.59 -4.81
CA PHE A 652 -53.28 18.12 -4.85
C PHE A 652 -53.32 16.62 -5.17
N VAL A 653 -52.67 16.28 -6.28
CA VAL A 653 -52.62 14.92 -6.80
C VAL A 653 -51.19 14.42 -6.67
N GLU A 654 -50.98 13.32 -6.00
CA GLU A 654 -49.69 12.64 -5.94
C GLU A 654 -49.50 11.90 -7.27
N ILE A 655 -48.63 12.44 -8.11
CA ILE A 655 -48.27 11.90 -9.44
C ILE A 655 -47.11 10.90 -9.41
N MET A 656 -46.28 10.96 -8.36
CA MET A 656 -45.21 10.04 -8.04
C MET A 656 -45.06 9.95 -6.52
N PRO A 657 -44.49 8.88 -5.97
CA PRO A 657 -44.31 8.73 -4.53
C PRO A 657 -43.69 9.97 -3.88
N GLY A 658 -44.43 10.64 -2.99
CA GLY A 658 -44.01 11.85 -2.30
C GLY A 658 -43.97 13.14 -3.12
N LYS A 659 -44.52 13.14 -4.35
CA LYS A 659 -44.54 14.32 -5.24
C LYS A 659 -46.00 14.71 -5.57
N ASP A 660 -46.45 15.72 -4.88
CA ASP A 660 -47.78 16.29 -5.07
C ASP A 660 -47.73 17.45 -6.08
N ALA A 661 -48.65 17.45 -7.00
CA ALA A 661 -48.80 18.51 -7.98
C ALA A 661 -50.22 19.10 -7.94
N LEU A 662 -50.38 20.36 -8.27
CA LEU A 662 -51.65 21.05 -8.22
C LEU A 662 -52.43 20.84 -9.50
N LEU A 663 -53.62 20.21 -9.39
CA LEU A 663 -54.68 20.22 -10.39
C LEU A 663 -55.64 21.34 -10.05
N HIS A 664 -55.48 22.50 -10.72
CA HIS A 664 -56.37 23.64 -10.50
C HIS A 664 -57.76 23.33 -11.01
N ILE A 665 -58.85 23.87 -10.38
CA ILE A 665 -60.23 23.64 -10.73
C ILE A 665 -60.55 23.91 -12.21
N SER A 666 -59.90 24.91 -12.83
CA SER A 666 -60.03 25.21 -14.26
C SER A 666 -59.38 24.22 -15.22
N GLU A 667 -58.57 23.29 -14.71
CA GLU A 667 -57.81 22.27 -15.46
C GLU A 667 -58.38 20.86 -15.28
N ILE A 668 -59.55 20.74 -14.58
CA ILE A 668 -60.20 19.45 -14.33
C ILE A 668 -61.02 19.00 -15.57
N ASP A 669 -61.82 19.93 -16.13
CA ASP A 669 -62.71 19.64 -17.26
C ASP A 669 -62.87 20.90 -18.15
N TYR A 670 -63.43 20.76 -19.35
CA TYR A 670 -63.89 21.84 -20.24
C TYR A 670 -65.12 22.55 -19.66
N LYS A 671 -65.95 21.87 -18.81
CA LYS A 671 -67.05 22.45 -18.04
C LYS A 671 -66.52 23.32 -16.91
N ARG A 672 -67.07 24.51 -16.74
CA ARG A 672 -66.67 25.41 -15.64
C ARG A 672 -67.38 24.97 -14.36
N PHE A 673 -66.60 24.76 -13.31
CA PHE A 673 -67.06 24.52 -11.95
C PHE A 673 -66.86 25.76 -11.10
N GLU A 674 -67.76 26.08 -10.20
CA GLU A 674 -67.66 27.17 -9.24
C GLU A 674 -67.04 26.68 -7.90
N THR A 675 -67.33 25.43 -7.54
CA THR A 675 -66.74 24.79 -6.35
C THR A 675 -66.17 23.43 -6.69
N MET A 676 -65.24 22.94 -5.84
CA MET A 676 -64.64 21.61 -6.02
C MET A 676 -65.66 20.47 -5.83
N GLU A 677 -66.69 20.67 -5.04
CA GLU A 677 -67.79 19.69 -4.78
C GLU A 677 -68.53 19.35 -6.09
N GLU A 678 -68.70 20.35 -6.99
CA GLU A 678 -69.35 20.15 -8.28
C GLU A 678 -68.55 19.25 -9.24
N THR A 679 -67.27 19.07 -9.00
CA THR A 679 -66.39 18.20 -9.82
C THR A 679 -66.64 16.72 -9.56
N GLY A 680 -67.21 16.36 -8.41
CA GLY A 680 -67.45 14.98 -7.97
C GLY A 680 -66.19 14.25 -7.52
N LEU A 681 -64.99 14.89 -7.54
CA LEU A 681 -63.73 14.30 -7.10
C LEU A 681 -63.64 14.26 -5.59
N LYS A 682 -63.10 13.16 -5.04
CA LYS A 682 -62.92 12.94 -3.59
C LYS A 682 -61.48 12.65 -3.27
N GLU A 683 -61.09 12.93 -2.04
CA GLU A 683 -59.77 12.50 -1.53
C GLU A 683 -59.70 10.97 -1.60
N GLY A 684 -58.58 10.49 -2.16
CA GLY A 684 -58.33 9.08 -2.39
C GLY A 684 -58.66 8.59 -3.79
N ASP A 685 -59.37 9.39 -4.63
CA ASP A 685 -59.67 9.02 -6.02
C ASP A 685 -58.38 8.96 -6.87
N GLU A 686 -58.31 8.02 -7.79
CA GLU A 686 -57.25 7.87 -8.77
C GLU A 686 -57.69 8.48 -10.09
N ILE A 687 -56.87 9.36 -10.65
CA ILE A 687 -57.18 10.11 -11.87
C ILE A 687 -55.96 10.22 -12.80
N ASP A 688 -56.22 10.20 -14.09
CA ASP A 688 -55.22 10.49 -15.10
C ASP A 688 -55.06 11.99 -15.28
N VAL A 689 -53.86 12.49 -15.15
CA VAL A 689 -53.49 13.93 -15.26
C VAL A 689 -52.23 14.11 -16.06
N LYS A 690 -52.17 15.16 -16.85
CA LYS A 690 -51.00 15.52 -17.63
C LYS A 690 -50.24 16.66 -16.92
N LEU A 691 -48.91 16.54 -16.80
CA LEU A 691 -48.11 17.62 -16.27
C LEU A 691 -47.89 18.68 -17.36
N ILE A 692 -48.48 19.85 -17.18
CA ILE A 692 -48.51 20.92 -18.20
C ILE A 692 -47.42 22.01 -17.97
N GLY A 693 -46.75 21.99 -16.81
CA GLY A 693 -45.72 22.97 -16.52
C GLY A 693 -45.50 23.18 -15.01
N MET A 694 -44.65 24.15 -14.70
CA MET A 694 -44.32 24.57 -13.35
C MET A 694 -44.72 26.04 -13.17
N ASP A 695 -45.20 26.42 -12.02
CA ASP A 695 -45.46 27.80 -11.68
C ASP A 695 -44.18 28.58 -11.40
N PRO A 696 -43.86 29.62 -12.19
CA PRO A 696 -42.60 30.32 -12.09
C PRO A 696 -42.38 31.09 -10.79
N LYS A 697 -43.47 31.33 -10.01
CA LYS A 697 -43.41 32.06 -8.71
C LYS A 697 -43.34 31.13 -7.51
N THR A 698 -43.95 29.96 -7.59
CA THR A 698 -44.07 29.04 -6.46
C THR A 698 -43.33 27.72 -6.66
N ASN A 699 -42.70 27.53 -7.80
CA ASN A 699 -42.05 26.28 -8.24
C ASN A 699 -42.94 25.03 -8.11
N LYS A 700 -44.25 25.20 -8.04
CA LYS A 700 -45.19 24.07 -7.94
C LYS A 700 -45.54 23.53 -9.32
N LEU A 701 -45.60 22.19 -9.42
CA LEU A 701 -46.03 21.50 -10.63
C LEU A 701 -47.51 21.70 -10.87
N LYS A 702 -47.87 21.96 -12.14
CA LYS A 702 -49.25 22.19 -12.59
C LYS A 702 -49.71 21.02 -13.43
N LEU A 703 -50.88 20.49 -13.08
CA LEU A 703 -51.55 19.40 -13.77
C LEU A 703 -52.75 19.87 -14.55
N SER A 704 -53.10 19.16 -15.59
CA SER A 704 -54.33 19.28 -16.32
C SER A 704 -54.91 17.90 -16.65
N ARG A 705 -56.17 17.68 -16.24
CA ARG A 705 -56.98 16.54 -16.66
C ARG A 705 -57.71 16.90 -17.96
N LYS A 706 -58.11 18.16 -18.08
CA LYS A 706 -58.84 18.72 -19.22
C LYS A 706 -58.16 18.40 -20.57
N VAL A 707 -56.81 18.44 -20.64
CA VAL A 707 -56.06 18.16 -21.86
C VAL A 707 -56.19 16.73 -22.36
N LEU A 708 -56.57 15.80 -21.47
CA LEU A 708 -56.77 14.38 -21.76
C LEU A 708 -58.18 14.07 -22.15
N LEU A 709 -59.18 14.99 -21.95
CA LEU A 709 -60.57 14.82 -22.29
C LEU A 709 -60.84 15.23 -23.74
N PRO A 710 -61.81 14.59 -24.41
CA PRO A 710 -62.19 15.00 -25.77
C PRO A 710 -62.74 16.44 -25.76
N LYS A 711 -62.22 17.24 -26.66
CA LYS A 711 -62.58 18.65 -26.78
C LYS A 711 -64.05 18.77 -27.30
N PRO A 712 -64.98 19.43 -26.54
CA PRO A 712 -66.36 19.59 -27.00
C PRO A 712 -66.47 20.39 -28.29
N GLU A 713 -67.37 20.02 -29.20
CA GLU A 713 -67.65 20.76 -30.45
C GLU A 713 -68.08 22.19 -30.13
N GLY A 714 -67.35 23.18 -30.70
CA GLY A 714 -67.63 24.60 -30.49
C GLY A 714 -66.89 25.27 -29.30
N TYR A 715 -65.99 24.58 -28.63
CA TYR A 715 -65.18 25.19 -27.55
C TYR A 715 -64.12 26.15 -28.11
N VAL A 716 -64.29 27.47 -27.82
CA VAL A 716 -63.32 28.53 -28.16
C VAL A 716 -62.51 28.86 -26.92
N GLU A 717 -61.24 28.65 -27.05
CA GLU A 717 -60.25 28.98 -25.96
C GLU A 717 -60.20 30.52 -25.82
N ARG A 718 -60.62 31.05 -24.69
CA ARG A 718 -60.52 32.50 -24.41
C ARG A 718 -59.08 32.82 -24.08
N GLU A 719 -58.40 33.63 -24.92
CA GLU A 719 -57.12 34.22 -24.60
C GLU A 719 -57.13 34.89 -23.22
N ARG A 720 -56.26 34.49 -22.34
CA ARG A 720 -56.04 35.20 -21.02
C ARG A 720 -55.44 36.55 -21.33
N ARG A 721 -56.24 37.66 -21.18
CA ARG A 721 -55.69 39.00 -21.19
C ARG A 721 -54.67 39.15 -20.09
N PRO A 722 -53.47 39.74 -20.34
CA PRO A 722 -52.51 40.06 -19.32
C PRO A 722 -53.15 41.02 -18.30
N ARG A 723 -53.07 40.76 -17.03
CA ARG A 723 -53.45 41.70 -15.95
C ARG A 723 -52.55 42.92 -16.08
N GLY A 724 -53.09 44.07 -16.54
CA GLY A 724 -52.44 45.34 -16.59
C GLY A 724 -52.05 45.81 -15.19
N ASP A 725 -50.94 46.47 -15.12
CA ASP A 725 -50.38 47.14 -13.97
C ASP A 725 -51.41 48.10 -13.33
N ARG A 726 -51.67 47.93 -12.03
CA ARG A 726 -52.34 48.97 -11.22
C ARG A 726 -51.28 49.99 -10.82
N PRO A 727 -51.56 51.33 -11.00
CA PRO A 727 -50.63 52.38 -10.62
C PRO A 727 -50.53 52.51 -9.09
N GLU A 728 -49.33 52.76 -8.67
CA GLU A 728 -48.94 53.11 -7.28
C GLU A 728 -49.79 54.30 -6.75
N ARG A 729 -50.31 54.15 -5.60
CA ARG A 729 -50.90 55.27 -4.81
C ARG A 729 -49.96 55.65 -3.69
N GLY A 730 -49.57 56.92 -3.75
CA GLY A 730 -48.55 57.68 -3.08
C GLY A 730 -48.50 57.61 -1.55
N GLU A 731 -47.42 58.08 -1.15
CA GLU A 731 -46.88 58.39 0.21
C GLU A 731 -47.87 59.04 1.16
N ARG A 732 -47.79 58.63 2.41
CA ARG A 732 -48.05 59.53 3.53
C ARG A 732 -47.25 59.17 4.78
N HIS A 733 -46.29 60.02 5.05
CA HIS A 733 -45.73 60.53 6.32
C HIS A 733 -45.87 59.75 7.65
N GLU A 734 -44.67 59.57 8.18
CA GLU A 734 -44.16 59.73 9.56
C GLU A 734 -45.12 59.89 10.75
N ARG A 735 -44.83 59.14 11.82
CA ARG A 735 -44.40 59.70 13.13
C ARG A 735 -44.11 58.61 14.18
N HIS A 736 -42.90 58.75 14.75
CA HIS A 736 -42.47 58.59 16.15
C HIS A 736 -42.82 57.36 16.98
N GLY A 737 -41.80 56.70 17.51
CA GLY A 737 -41.41 56.67 18.91
C GLY A 737 -40.68 55.43 19.33
N ARG A 738 -39.41 55.57 19.67
CA ARG A 738 -38.58 54.70 20.49
C ARG A 738 -39.21 54.45 21.88
N PRO A 739 -38.90 53.45 22.70
CA PRO A 739 -37.55 53.32 23.23
C PRO A 739 -36.95 51.89 23.39
N GLU A 740 -35.67 51.90 23.52
CA GLU A 740 -34.75 50.86 23.97
C GLU A 740 -35.12 50.28 25.34
N ARG A 741 -34.77 49.01 25.52
CA ARG A 741 -34.23 48.52 26.81
C ARG A 741 -33.19 47.42 26.60
N LYS A 742 -32.12 47.66 27.33
CA LYS A 742 -30.90 46.87 27.50
C LYS A 742 -31.10 45.67 28.42
N GLU A 743 -30.17 44.72 28.25
CA GLU A 743 -29.46 43.92 29.29
C GLU A 743 -30.30 42.95 30.14
N GLU A 744 -29.99 41.67 30.04
CA GLU A 744 -28.89 40.98 30.77
C GLU A 744 -28.41 39.75 29.97
#